data_0ae117217358e4ada5ab1a89c70c9f81
#
_entry.id   0ae117217358e4ada5ab1a89c70c9f81
#
_cell.length_a   1.000
_cell.length_b   1.000
_cell.length_c   1.000
_cell.angle_alpha   90.00
_cell.angle_beta   90.00
_cell.angle_gamma   90.00
#
_symmetry.space_group_name_H-M   'P 1'
#
loop_
_entity.id
_entity.type
_entity.pdbx_description
1 polymer ?
#
loop_
_entity_poly.entity_id
_entity_poly.type
_entity_poly.pdbx_seq_one_letter_code
_entity_poly.pdbx_strand_id
1 'polypeptide(L)'
;VVPHVVTSAHGDRQDEYYWLRDDDAKAKRPEIMAYLRAENAYADAMLAHTGALQDTLVREMRARIKEDDSSVPVYDNGFWYSTRFDLGAEYPVHLRQRGSVEGPDAAAPLEVMLDEPALAKDKPFYDLGGWAVSPDNQWLAWTEDTVGRRINTLRIKNLVTGEVLPTEIPGVLERIVWAADSATLFYIRQDPQTLQSGPVYRHVRGTAPAQDVLVYDEPDKTLFTTVGRTASREYIAIWLTGFTTTELRVVPAQAPQQAPRVALARRADVRSYADHLAGRWIIRTNDDARNFRLMQATDAALADPARWTELVAYRQDATLEDFALFNQALVLQERVEANAQLRVLPWNGQGGFTVQADETAFVMSLGANLDPALPRARYGYDSMVTPHTVYDVDLATGARSVRKTQPVLGYDRSLYDSARLWAPSRDGKRIPVSIMWRKDAFKRDGTAPLYLLGYGAYGYAYDPYLNANALSLLDRGFAFAIAHVRGGSELGEGWYDDGKLEHKQNTFNDFVDATRYLKAERWAGKVFASGGSAGGLLMGAIANQAGMEYAGISLWVPFVDVVTTMLDETIPLTANEWTQWGDPREKAAYERMIAYSPYDNIERKPYPPMLVHSGLWDSQVQYFEPAKYVARLRARKTDANPLLMHMDLESGHGGKSGRFERLRDKAREFAFFLDLAGIAN
;
A
#
# COMPACT_ATOMS: atom_id res chain seq x y z
N VAL A 1 -21.39 6.19 27.73
CA VAL A 1 -20.23 6.46 28.58
C VAL A 1 -20.15 5.39 29.66
N VAL A 2 -19.05 4.64 29.70
CA VAL A 2 -18.75 3.62 30.72
C VAL A 2 -17.35 3.92 31.23
N PRO A 3 -17.14 4.28 32.50
CA PRO A 3 -15.84 4.60 33.01
C PRO A 3 -14.87 3.42 32.86
N HIS A 4 -13.72 3.69 32.25
CA HIS A 4 -12.61 2.74 32.13
C HIS A 4 -11.29 3.49 32.21
N VAL A 5 -10.29 2.89 32.84
CA VAL A 5 -8.96 3.45 32.98
C VAL A 5 -7.97 2.61 32.19
N VAL A 6 -7.33 3.21 31.21
CA VAL A 6 -6.19 2.60 30.51
C VAL A 6 -4.93 2.99 31.30
N THR A 7 -4.36 2.00 31.99
CA THR A 7 -3.19 2.20 32.85
C THR A 7 -1.90 2.15 32.04
N SER A 8 -0.95 3.00 32.39
CA SER A 8 0.42 2.92 31.89
C SER A 8 1.43 3.33 32.97
N ALA A 9 2.68 2.97 32.79
CA ALA A 9 3.76 3.38 33.67
C ALA A 9 3.98 4.90 33.73
N HIS A 10 3.41 5.64 32.73
CA HIS A 10 3.62 7.07 32.55
C HIS A 10 2.36 7.91 32.73
N GLY A 11 1.29 7.32 33.24
CA GLY A 11 0.03 7.98 33.56
C GLY A 11 -1.19 7.21 33.11
N ASP A 12 -2.22 7.25 33.93
CA ASP A 12 -3.51 6.64 33.61
C ASP A 12 -4.37 7.55 32.77
N ARG A 13 -5.06 6.97 31.80
CA ARG A 13 -5.98 7.72 30.90
C ARG A 13 -7.41 7.25 31.09
N GLN A 14 -8.34 8.20 31.17
CA GLN A 14 -9.78 7.91 31.19
C GLN A 14 -10.27 7.64 29.77
N ASP A 15 -10.89 6.50 29.57
CA ASP A 15 -11.47 6.08 28.29
C ASP A 15 -12.92 5.62 28.47
N GLU A 16 -13.83 6.55 28.37
CA GLU A 16 -15.27 6.33 28.59
C GLU A 16 -15.92 5.50 27.48
N TYR A 17 -15.22 5.24 26.39
CA TYR A 17 -15.68 4.50 25.21
C TYR A 17 -14.92 3.19 24.98
N TYR A 18 -14.06 2.78 25.91
CA TYR A 18 -13.32 1.52 25.84
C TYR A 18 -14.21 0.29 25.66
N TRP A 19 -15.46 0.35 26.14
CA TRP A 19 -16.46 -0.68 25.99
C TRP A 19 -16.77 -1.05 24.53
N LEU A 20 -16.45 -0.18 23.56
CA LEU A 20 -16.56 -0.45 22.13
C LEU A 20 -15.51 -1.44 21.63
N ARG A 21 -14.44 -1.70 22.39
CA ARG A 21 -13.44 -2.69 22.04
C ARG A 21 -13.97 -4.11 22.24
N ASP A 22 -13.81 -4.93 21.22
CA ASP A 22 -14.05 -6.37 21.26
C ASP A 22 -13.08 -7.05 20.28
N ASP A 23 -12.17 -7.86 20.84
CA ASP A 23 -11.09 -8.49 20.09
C ASP A 23 -11.51 -9.85 19.51
N ASP A 24 -12.76 -10.30 19.69
CA ASP A 24 -13.26 -11.54 19.09
C ASP A 24 -13.17 -11.45 17.56
N ALA A 25 -12.53 -12.46 16.97
CA ALA A 25 -12.26 -12.51 15.53
C ALA A 25 -13.43 -13.08 14.70
N LYS A 26 -14.46 -13.59 15.35
CA LYS A 26 -15.57 -14.29 14.68
C LYS A 26 -16.91 -13.56 14.82
N ALA A 27 -17.16 -12.98 15.99
CA ALA A 27 -18.41 -12.28 16.27
C ALA A 27 -18.16 -11.16 17.31
N LYS A 28 -18.83 -10.04 17.12
CA LYS A 28 -18.77 -8.92 18.07
C LYS A 28 -19.98 -8.96 18.99
N ARG A 29 -19.83 -8.44 20.22
CA ARG A 29 -20.91 -8.35 21.20
C ARG A 29 -22.14 -7.63 20.63
N PRO A 30 -23.37 -8.10 20.96
CA PRO A 30 -24.59 -7.54 20.38
C PRO A 30 -24.77 -6.03 20.60
N GLU A 31 -24.38 -5.50 21.75
CA GLU A 31 -24.47 -4.07 22.07
C GLU A 31 -23.53 -3.22 21.19
N ILE A 32 -22.35 -3.74 20.83
CA ILE A 32 -21.43 -3.08 19.89
C ILE A 32 -22.03 -3.08 18.49
N MET A 33 -22.55 -4.22 18.04
CA MET A 33 -23.19 -4.33 16.73
C MET A 33 -24.40 -3.41 16.63
N ALA A 34 -25.19 -3.28 17.71
CA ALA A 34 -26.31 -2.35 17.76
C ALA A 34 -25.84 -0.88 17.63
N TYR A 35 -24.78 -0.51 18.33
CA TYR A 35 -24.18 0.82 18.24
C TYR A 35 -23.68 1.13 16.82
N LEU A 36 -22.90 0.22 16.21
CA LEU A 36 -22.36 0.43 14.86
C LEU A 36 -23.47 0.54 13.80
N ARG A 37 -24.53 -0.28 13.92
CA ARG A 37 -25.70 -0.16 13.03
C ARG A 37 -26.46 1.15 13.23
N ALA A 38 -26.53 1.65 14.46
CA ALA A 38 -27.15 2.96 14.74
C ALA A 38 -26.34 4.11 14.14
N GLU A 39 -24.99 4.05 14.17
CA GLU A 39 -24.12 5.02 13.50
C GLU A 39 -24.31 4.99 11.98
N ASN A 40 -24.39 3.79 11.38
CA ASN A 40 -24.67 3.65 9.95
C ASN A 40 -26.04 4.25 9.59
N ALA A 41 -27.07 3.93 10.35
CA ALA A 41 -28.42 4.46 10.12
C ALA A 41 -28.47 5.98 10.27
N TYR A 42 -27.73 6.54 11.22
CA TYR A 42 -27.61 7.98 11.39
C TYR A 42 -26.89 8.62 10.18
N ALA A 43 -25.77 8.07 9.74
CA ALA A 43 -25.04 8.57 8.57
C ALA A 43 -25.90 8.51 7.31
N ASP A 44 -26.62 7.40 7.08
CA ASP A 44 -27.52 7.22 5.95
C ASP A 44 -28.68 8.23 5.98
N ALA A 45 -29.29 8.48 7.15
CA ALA A 45 -30.33 9.47 7.30
C ALA A 45 -29.85 10.88 7.02
N MET A 46 -28.67 11.24 7.52
CA MET A 46 -28.06 12.55 7.31
C MET A 46 -27.66 12.82 5.85
N LEU A 47 -27.29 11.77 5.11
CA LEU A 47 -26.91 11.83 3.70
C LEU A 47 -28.03 11.44 2.72
N ALA A 48 -29.24 11.15 3.21
CA ALA A 48 -30.37 10.71 2.38
C ALA A 48 -30.70 11.69 1.23
N HIS A 49 -30.59 12.98 1.49
CA HIS A 49 -30.81 14.02 0.49
C HIS A 49 -29.80 14.00 -0.67
N THR A 50 -28.62 13.39 -0.47
CA THR A 50 -27.59 13.23 -1.50
C THR A 50 -27.71 11.93 -2.28
N GLY A 51 -28.72 11.07 -2.01
CA GLY A 51 -28.83 9.74 -2.59
C GLY A 51 -28.79 9.72 -4.13
N ALA A 52 -29.54 10.62 -4.78
CA ALA A 52 -29.53 10.74 -6.24
C ALA A 52 -28.15 11.16 -6.79
N LEU A 53 -27.45 12.03 -6.08
CA LEU A 53 -26.08 12.43 -6.41
C LEU A 53 -25.10 11.26 -6.23
N GLN A 54 -25.19 10.50 -5.14
CA GLN A 54 -24.39 9.28 -4.94
C GLN A 54 -24.57 8.29 -6.09
N ASP A 55 -25.80 8.00 -6.48
CA ASP A 55 -26.09 7.11 -7.62
C ASP A 55 -25.52 7.65 -8.94
N THR A 56 -25.57 8.95 -9.14
CA THR A 56 -24.98 9.60 -10.32
C THR A 56 -23.44 9.43 -10.31
N LEU A 57 -22.80 9.69 -9.17
CA LEU A 57 -21.35 9.53 -9.01
C LEU A 57 -20.90 8.07 -9.23
N VAL A 58 -21.64 7.09 -8.72
CA VAL A 58 -21.37 5.67 -8.99
C VAL A 58 -21.44 5.37 -10.48
N ARG A 59 -22.49 5.86 -11.18
CA ARG A 59 -22.61 5.67 -12.63
C ARG A 59 -21.47 6.33 -13.39
N GLU A 60 -21.08 7.55 -13.04
CA GLU A 60 -19.96 8.26 -13.65
C GLU A 60 -18.64 7.53 -13.48
N MET A 61 -18.32 7.13 -12.25
CA MET A 61 -17.08 6.41 -11.94
C MET A 61 -17.03 5.06 -12.63
N ARG A 62 -18.14 4.31 -12.63
CA ARG A 62 -18.24 3.02 -13.31
C ARG A 62 -18.14 3.17 -14.83
N ALA A 63 -18.77 4.19 -15.39
CA ALA A 63 -18.73 4.45 -16.83
C ALA A 63 -17.31 4.75 -17.37
N ARG A 64 -16.39 5.18 -16.52
CA ARG A 64 -14.97 5.39 -16.88
C ARG A 64 -14.16 4.10 -16.93
N ILE A 65 -14.68 3.01 -16.37
CA ILE A 65 -14.00 1.70 -16.33
C ILE A 65 -14.30 0.94 -17.62
N LYS A 66 -13.27 0.53 -18.34
CA LYS A 66 -13.42 -0.50 -19.38
C LYS A 66 -13.60 -1.84 -18.68
N GLU A 67 -14.85 -2.33 -18.65
CA GLU A 67 -15.22 -3.49 -17.83
C GLU A 67 -14.61 -4.80 -18.36
N ASP A 68 -14.61 -5.00 -19.69
CA ASP A 68 -13.99 -6.12 -20.40
C ASP A 68 -12.53 -5.81 -20.72
N ASP A 69 -11.64 -5.97 -19.76
CA ASP A 69 -10.25 -5.56 -19.92
C ASP A 69 -9.27 -6.67 -19.50
N SER A 70 -8.07 -6.64 -20.07
CA SER A 70 -7.00 -7.61 -19.78
C SER A 70 -5.72 -6.89 -19.38
N SER A 71 -4.93 -7.51 -18.49
CA SER A 71 -3.60 -7.01 -18.16
C SER A 71 -2.62 -7.22 -19.34
N VAL A 72 -1.51 -6.47 -19.30
CA VAL A 72 -0.37 -6.78 -20.19
C VAL A 72 0.25 -8.11 -19.73
N PRO A 73 0.44 -9.09 -20.63
CA PRO A 73 1.04 -10.36 -20.24
C PRO A 73 2.48 -10.21 -19.73
N VAL A 74 2.83 -10.98 -18.70
CA VAL A 74 4.14 -11.03 -18.06
C VAL A 74 4.79 -12.40 -18.35
N TYR A 75 6.03 -12.40 -18.82
CA TYR A 75 6.78 -13.62 -19.10
C TYR A 75 7.47 -14.17 -17.85
N ASP A 76 7.29 -15.45 -17.59
CA ASP A 76 8.05 -16.21 -16.62
C ASP A 76 8.14 -17.68 -17.05
N ASN A 77 9.35 -18.22 -17.12
CA ASN A 77 9.62 -19.67 -17.26
C ASN A 77 8.82 -20.36 -18.39
N GLY A 78 8.83 -19.81 -19.60
CA GLY A 78 8.19 -20.41 -20.78
C GLY A 78 6.70 -20.13 -20.92
N PHE A 79 6.12 -19.29 -20.07
CA PHE A 79 4.72 -18.87 -20.16
C PHE A 79 4.57 -17.37 -20.01
N TRP A 80 3.53 -16.85 -20.65
CA TRP A 80 3.02 -15.49 -20.50
C TRP A 80 1.77 -15.51 -19.64
N TYR A 81 1.79 -14.80 -18.53
CA TYR A 81 0.73 -14.74 -17.53
C TYR A 81 -0.05 -13.46 -17.67
N SER A 82 -1.38 -13.52 -17.64
CA SER A 82 -2.26 -12.36 -17.73
C SER A 82 -3.52 -12.55 -16.89
N THR A 83 -4.23 -11.44 -16.68
CA THR A 83 -5.58 -11.45 -16.11
C THR A 83 -6.57 -10.88 -17.12
N ARG A 84 -7.81 -11.35 -17.06
CA ARG A 84 -8.92 -10.82 -17.86
C ARG A 84 -10.12 -10.61 -16.97
N PHE A 85 -10.72 -9.43 -17.10
CA PHE A 85 -12.06 -9.19 -16.60
C PHE A 85 -13.08 -9.43 -17.70
N ASP A 86 -14.12 -10.18 -17.41
CA ASP A 86 -15.29 -10.27 -18.28
C ASP A 86 -16.27 -9.14 -17.95
N LEU A 87 -17.16 -8.80 -18.88
CA LEU A 87 -18.12 -7.71 -18.72
C LEU A 87 -18.98 -7.92 -17.46
N GLY A 88 -19.03 -6.92 -16.61
CA GLY A 88 -19.78 -6.96 -15.32
C GLY A 88 -19.11 -7.75 -14.21
N ALA A 89 -17.99 -8.42 -14.45
CA ALA A 89 -17.30 -9.21 -13.42
C ALA A 89 -16.63 -8.32 -12.37
N GLU A 90 -16.79 -8.69 -11.09
CA GLU A 90 -16.12 -8.04 -9.95
C GLU A 90 -14.66 -8.49 -9.81
N TYR A 91 -14.33 -9.71 -10.25
CA TYR A 91 -13.03 -10.35 -10.12
C TYR A 91 -12.49 -10.82 -11.46
N PRO A 92 -11.15 -10.91 -11.63
CA PRO A 92 -10.53 -11.35 -12.88
C PRO A 92 -10.46 -12.88 -12.99
N VAL A 93 -10.24 -13.34 -14.21
CA VAL A 93 -9.76 -14.70 -14.50
C VAL A 93 -8.26 -14.65 -14.74
N HIS A 94 -7.48 -15.53 -14.09
CA HIS A 94 -6.05 -15.65 -14.27
C HIS A 94 -5.72 -16.65 -15.35
N LEU A 95 -4.91 -16.22 -16.30
CA LEU A 95 -4.62 -16.93 -17.55
C LEU A 95 -3.12 -17.09 -17.74
N ARG A 96 -2.72 -18.15 -18.48
CA ARG A 96 -1.37 -18.29 -19.00
C ARG A 96 -1.38 -18.82 -20.43
N GLN A 97 -0.34 -18.50 -21.18
CA GLN A 97 -0.13 -19.00 -22.53
C GLN A 97 1.34 -19.34 -22.72
N ARG A 98 1.64 -20.49 -23.30
CA ARG A 98 3.03 -20.90 -23.60
C ARG A 98 3.67 -19.92 -24.59
N GLY A 99 4.99 -19.69 -24.46
CA GLY A 99 5.74 -18.83 -25.36
C GLY A 99 7.22 -18.76 -25.05
N SER A 100 7.91 -17.84 -25.69
CA SER A 100 9.34 -17.55 -25.45
C SER A 100 9.51 -16.11 -24.97
N VAL A 101 10.74 -15.67 -24.73
CA VAL A 101 11.06 -14.27 -24.40
C VAL A 101 10.60 -13.26 -25.47
N GLU A 102 10.40 -13.72 -26.71
CA GLU A 102 9.94 -12.88 -27.82
C GLU A 102 8.43 -12.57 -27.74
N GLY A 103 7.64 -13.52 -27.20
CA GLY A 103 6.21 -13.37 -27.07
C GLY A 103 5.47 -14.68 -26.82
N PRO A 104 4.15 -14.62 -26.57
CA PRO A 104 3.30 -15.79 -26.49
C PRO A 104 3.23 -16.50 -27.84
N ASP A 105 3.19 -17.83 -27.84
CA ASP A 105 2.97 -18.63 -29.03
C ASP A 105 1.49 -18.57 -29.43
N ALA A 106 1.19 -17.93 -30.56
CA ALA A 106 -0.18 -17.77 -31.05
C ALA A 106 -0.91 -19.11 -31.33
N ALA A 107 -0.16 -20.22 -31.54
CA ALA A 107 -0.73 -21.55 -31.72
C ALA A 107 -1.02 -22.26 -30.38
N ALA A 108 -0.42 -21.80 -29.28
CA ALA A 108 -0.65 -22.40 -27.98
C ALA A 108 -1.98 -21.96 -27.38
N PRO A 109 -2.72 -22.85 -26.68
CA PRO A 109 -3.96 -22.48 -26.06
C PRO A 109 -3.75 -21.47 -24.90
N LEU A 110 -4.73 -20.58 -24.71
CA LEU A 110 -4.81 -19.75 -23.53
C LEU A 110 -5.46 -20.57 -22.40
N GLU A 111 -4.70 -20.87 -21.37
CA GLU A 111 -5.09 -21.75 -20.25
C GLU A 111 -5.62 -20.91 -19.07
N VAL A 112 -6.75 -21.34 -18.48
CA VAL A 112 -7.27 -20.77 -17.24
C VAL A 112 -6.55 -21.42 -16.05
N MET A 113 -5.84 -20.61 -15.26
CA MET A 113 -5.20 -21.06 -14.01
C MET A 113 -6.18 -20.97 -12.82
N LEU A 114 -6.75 -19.77 -12.59
CA LEU A 114 -7.72 -19.51 -11.54
C LEU A 114 -8.88 -18.69 -12.11
N ASP A 115 -10.09 -19.07 -11.74
CA ASP A 115 -11.33 -18.36 -12.03
C ASP A 115 -11.83 -17.73 -10.73
N GLU A 116 -11.36 -16.48 -10.43
CA GLU A 116 -11.78 -15.82 -9.20
C GLU A 116 -13.28 -15.58 -9.11
N PRO A 117 -14.03 -15.24 -10.18
CA PRO A 117 -15.48 -15.19 -10.14
C PRO A 117 -16.11 -16.46 -9.62
N ALA A 118 -15.62 -17.63 -10.01
CA ALA A 118 -16.11 -18.90 -9.50
C ALA A 118 -15.68 -19.15 -8.04
N LEU A 119 -14.48 -18.79 -7.66
CA LEU A 119 -13.96 -18.91 -6.29
C LEU A 119 -14.65 -17.98 -5.30
N ALA A 120 -15.01 -16.77 -5.74
CA ALA A 120 -15.70 -15.76 -4.93
C ALA A 120 -17.20 -16.02 -4.77
N LYS A 121 -17.78 -16.91 -5.58
CA LYS A 121 -19.22 -17.17 -5.59
C LYS A 121 -19.73 -17.56 -4.19
N ASP A 122 -20.84 -16.95 -3.80
CA ASP A 122 -21.52 -17.19 -2.53
C ASP A 122 -20.69 -16.85 -1.27
N LYS A 123 -19.61 -16.06 -1.44
CA LYS A 123 -18.79 -15.53 -0.33
C LYS A 123 -19.06 -14.03 -0.16
N PRO A 124 -19.25 -13.55 1.06
CA PRO A 124 -19.45 -12.12 1.31
C PRO A 124 -18.18 -11.29 1.05
N PHE A 125 -17.02 -11.93 1.18
CA PHE A 125 -15.71 -11.37 0.91
C PHE A 125 -14.83 -12.43 0.23
N TYR A 126 -14.03 -12.01 -0.75
CA TYR A 126 -13.00 -12.84 -1.39
C TYR A 126 -11.82 -11.98 -1.80
N ASP A 127 -10.62 -12.41 -1.45
CA ASP A 127 -9.36 -11.82 -1.90
C ASP A 127 -8.35 -12.92 -2.21
N LEU A 128 -7.75 -12.84 -3.40
CA LEU A 128 -6.64 -13.70 -3.79
C LEU A 128 -5.36 -13.12 -3.22
N GLY A 129 -4.83 -13.71 -2.15
CA GLY A 129 -3.63 -13.22 -1.47
C GLY A 129 -2.39 -13.30 -2.36
N GLY A 130 -2.15 -14.45 -2.98
CA GLY A 130 -1.04 -14.63 -3.90
C GLY A 130 -1.09 -15.99 -4.58
N TRP A 131 -0.25 -16.17 -5.60
CA TRP A 131 -0.11 -17.46 -6.28
C TRP A 131 1.31 -17.68 -6.79
N ALA A 132 1.68 -18.96 -6.98
CA ALA A 132 2.96 -19.37 -7.53
C ALA A 132 2.81 -20.65 -8.36
N VAL A 133 3.41 -20.65 -9.55
CA VAL A 133 3.50 -21.83 -10.41
C VAL A 133 4.83 -22.55 -10.14
N SER A 134 4.78 -23.89 -10.09
CA SER A 134 5.97 -24.71 -9.88
C SER A 134 6.96 -24.61 -11.05
N PRO A 135 8.27 -24.84 -10.82
CA PRO A 135 9.30 -24.77 -11.88
C PRO A 135 9.04 -25.65 -13.10
N ASP A 136 8.36 -26.80 -12.94
CA ASP A 136 7.95 -27.70 -14.04
C ASP A 136 6.66 -27.24 -14.76
N ASN A 137 6.08 -26.10 -14.34
CA ASN A 137 4.85 -25.54 -14.87
C ASN A 137 3.58 -26.42 -14.73
N GLN A 138 3.59 -27.45 -13.87
CA GLN A 138 2.47 -28.39 -13.74
C GLN A 138 1.57 -28.08 -12.54
N TRP A 139 2.05 -27.35 -11.54
CA TRP A 139 1.33 -27.11 -10.29
C TRP A 139 1.19 -25.62 -10.01
N LEU A 140 0.03 -25.26 -9.47
CA LEU A 140 -0.28 -23.94 -8.97
C LEU A 140 -0.57 -24.04 -7.48
N ALA A 141 0.10 -23.23 -6.68
CA ALA A 141 -0.31 -22.94 -5.31
C ALA A 141 -0.88 -21.55 -5.25
N TRP A 142 -1.95 -21.34 -4.45
CA TRP A 142 -2.50 -20.01 -4.19
C TRP A 142 -2.98 -19.88 -2.75
N THR A 143 -3.12 -18.66 -2.30
CA THR A 143 -3.67 -18.32 -0.99
C THR A 143 -4.91 -17.43 -1.15
N GLU A 144 -5.93 -17.65 -0.33
CA GLU A 144 -7.19 -16.90 -0.40
C GLU A 144 -7.67 -16.47 0.99
N ASP A 145 -8.12 -15.22 1.12
CA ASP A 145 -8.83 -14.69 2.29
C ASP A 145 -10.32 -14.55 1.98
N THR A 146 -11.17 -15.11 2.83
CA THR A 146 -12.63 -15.09 2.66
C THR A 146 -13.35 -14.27 3.74
N VAL A 147 -12.61 -13.51 4.55
CA VAL A 147 -13.14 -12.72 5.68
C VAL A 147 -12.73 -11.25 5.61
N GLY A 148 -11.60 -10.92 4.96
CA GLY A 148 -11.04 -9.57 4.92
C GLY A 148 -10.10 -9.26 6.09
N ARG A 149 -9.58 -10.29 6.78
CA ARG A 149 -8.62 -10.16 7.89
C ARG A 149 -7.18 -10.44 7.49
N ARG A 150 -6.91 -10.70 6.20
CA ARG A 150 -5.60 -11.11 5.69
C ARG A 150 -5.10 -12.44 6.31
N ILE A 151 -6.04 -13.31 6.68
CA ILE A 151 -5.77 -14.67 7.12
C ILE A 151 -6.12 -15.58 5.96
N ASN A 152 -5.09 -16.12 5.30
CA ASN A 152 -5.28 -16.88 4.09
C ASN A 152 -5.32 -18.40 4.36
N THR A 153 -5.94 -19.11 3.41
CA THR A 153 -5.83 -20.56 3.27
C THR A 153 -5.05 -20.89 2.00
N LEU A 154 -3.99 -21.69 2.13
CA LEU A 154 -3.19 -22.15 1.00
C LEU A 154 -3.85 -23.40 0.39
N ARG A 155 -3.91 -23.42 -0.96
CA ARG A 155 -4.43 -24.52 -1.77
C ARG A 155 -3.48 -24.84 -2.91
N ILE A 156 -3.59 -26.06 -3.47
CA ILE A 156 -2.73 -26.53 -4.57
C ILE A 156 -3.60 -27.16 -5.66
N LYS A 157 -3.32 -26.83 -6.92
CA LYS A 157 -4.01 -27.35 -8.11
C LYS A 157 -3.02 -27.91 -9.12
N ASN A 158 -3.36 -29.02 -9.74
CA ASN A 158 -2.66 -29.51 -10.92
C ASN A 158 -3.18 -28.76 -12.16
N LEU A 159 -2.29 -28.05 -12.84
CA LEU A 159 -2.67 -27.24 -14.02
C LEU A 159 -2.90 -28.07 -15.29
N VAL A 160 -2.43 -29.33 -15.30
CA VAL A 160 -2.62 -30.25 -16.44
C VAL A 160 -3.98 -30.93 -16.36
N THR A 161 -4.34 -31.43 -15.17
CA THR A 161 -5.62 -32.16 -14.98
C THR A 161 -6.77 -31.25 -14.52
N GLY A 162 -6.45 -30.08 -13.97
CA GLY A 162 -7.42 -29.19 -13.32
C GLY A 162 -7.80 -29.61 -11.91
N GLU A 163 -7.28 -30.71 -11.40
CA GLU A 163 -7.60 -31.23 -10.06
C GLU A 163 -7.04 -30.32 -8.97
N VAL A 164 -7.90 -29.95 -8.02
CA VAL A 164 -7.50 -29.28 -6.77
C VAL A 164 -7.25 -30.34 -5.72
N LEU A 165 -6.04 -30.33 -5.13
CA LEU A 165 -5.73 -31.28 -4.06
C LEU A 165 -6.59 -31.03 -2.82
N PRO A 166 -6.93 -32.08 -2.06
CA PRO A 166 -7.71 -31.94 -0.84
C PRO A 166 -6.95 -31.24 0.31
N THR A 167 -5.66 -30.99 0.12
CA THR A 167 -4.81 -30.32 1.11
C THR A 167 -5.19 -28.84 1.22
N GLU A 168 -5.57 -28.43 2.43
CA GLU A 168 -5.80 -27.04 2.81
C GLU A 168 -4.91 -26.68 3.99
N ILE A 169 -4.16 -25.57 3.89
CA ILE A 169 -3.32 -25.07 4.98
C ILE A 169 -3.85 -23.71 5.40
N PRO A 170 -4.68 -23.61 6.44
CA PRO A 170 -5.22 -22.34 6.92
C PRO A 170 -4.21 -21.56 7.77
N GLY A 171 -4.47 -20.25 7.94
CA GLY A 171 -3.68 -19.39 8.80
C GLY A 171 -2.29 -19.07 8.24
N VAL A 172 -2.21 -18.83 6.93
CA VAL A 172 -0.97 -18.51 6.24
C VAL A 172 -0.96 -17.08 5.70
N LEU A 173 0.23 -16.52 5.47
CA LEU A 173 0.41 -15.28 4.74
C LEU A 173 0.28 -15.53 3.22
N GLU A 174 0.12 -14.43 2.47
CA GLU A 174 -0.11 -14.48 1.03
C GLU A 174 1.09 -15.02 0.23
N ARG A 175 2.32 -14.83 0.71
CA ARG A 175 3.52 -15.21 -0.04
C ARG A 175 3.89 -16.68 0.13
N ILE A 176 4.10 -17.33 -1.02
CA ILE A 176 4.47 -18.73 -1.14
C ILE A 176 5.54 -18.89 -2.24
N VAL A 177 6.41 -19.86 -2.11
CA VAL A 177 7.46 -20.11 -3.11
C VAL A 177 7.76 -21.60 -3.25
N TRP A 178 7.87 -22.06 -4.52
CA TRP A 178 8.27 -23.41 -4.84
C TRP A 178 9.79 -23.55 -4.83
N ALA A 179 10.29 -24.67 -4.32
CA ALA A 179 11.66 -25.11 -4.54
C ALA A 179 11.82 -25.66 -5.97
N ALA A 180 13.07 -25.87 -6.39
CA ALA A 180 13.38 -26.33 -7.74
C ALA A 180 12.90 -27.73 -8.06
N ASP A 181 12.58 -28.54 -7.04
CA ASP A 181 12.05 -29.90 -7.16
C ASP A 181 10.57 -29.98 -7.59
N SER A 182 9.89 -28.84 -7.72
CA SER A 182 8.46 -28.72 -8.03
C SER A 182 7.53 -29.52 -7.09
N ALA A 183 8.04 -29.91 -5.93
CA ALA A 183 7.34 -30.71 -4.93
C ALA A 183 7.31 -30.03 -3.57
N THR A 184 8.35 -29.29 -3.22
CA THR A 184 8.49 -28.61 -1.94
C THR A 184 8.06 -27.14 -2.05
N LEU A 185 7.15 -26.71 -1.17
CA LEU A 185 6.60 -25.36 -1.10
C LEU A 185 6.96 -24.73 0.23
N PHE A 186 7.47 -23.49 0.22
CA PHE A 186 7.71 -22.71 1.42
C PHE A 186 6.56 -21.71 1.63
N TYR A 187 6.12 -21.59 2.86
CA TYR A 187 5.05 -20.69 3.27
C TYR A 187 5.27 -20.21 4.71
N ILE A 188 4.53 -19.19 5.13
CA ILE A 188 4.65 -18.60 6.45
C ILE A 188 3.32 -18.77 7.16
N ARG A 189 3.34 -19.29 8.39
CA ARG A 189 2.19 -19.28 9.28
C ARG A 189 2.05 -17.90 9.92
N GLN A 190 0.82 -17.51 10.16
CA GLN A 190 0.48 -16.25 10.79
C GLN A 190 0.04 -16.50 12.23
N ASP A 191 0.42 -15.63 13.16
CA ASP A 191 -0.13 -15.65 14.50
C ASP A 191 -1.62 -15.31 14.45
N PRO A 192 -2.52 -16.15 14.99
CA PRO A 192 -3.95 -15.97 14.83
C PRO A 192 -4.51 -14.75 15.59
N GLN A 193 -3.81 -14.25 16.58
CA GLN A 193 -4.23 -13.11 17.41
C GLN A 193 -3.60 -11.81 16.92
N THR A 194 -2.28 -11.76 16.86
CA THR A 194 -1.54 -10.55 16.50
C THR A 194 -1.42 -10.36 14.98
N LEU A 195 -1.78 -11.37 14.18
CA LEU A 195 -1.64 -11.43 12.72
C LEU A 195 -0.21 -11.19 12.22
N GLN A 196 0.75 -11.27 13.11
CA GLN A 196 2.17 -11.16 12.77
C GLN A 196 2.61 -12.32 11.88
N SER A 197 3.61 -12.05 11.05
CA SER A 197 4.34 -13.10 10.36
C SER A 197 5.05 -13.98 11.38
N GLY A 198 4.74 -15.25 11.34
CA GLY A 198 5.31 -16.25 12.23
C GLY A 198 6.34 -17.12 11.52
N PRO A 199 6.42 -18.39 11.91
CA PRO A 199 7.42 -19.32 11.41
C PRO A 199 7.25 -19.67 9.93
N VAL A 200 8.39 -19.86 9.26
CA VAL A 200 8.48 -20.40 7.90
C VAL A 200 8.42 -21.92 7.97
N TYR A 201 7.53 -22.51 7.19
CA TYR A 201 7.39 -23.95 7.02
C TYR A 201 7.70 -24.36 5.58
N ARG A 202 8.07 -25.62 5.40
CA ARG A 202 8.05 -26.27 4.08
C ARG A 202 7.04 -27.42 4.09
N HIS A 203 6.22 -27.44 3.03
CA HIS A 203 5.25 -28.48 2.74
C HIS A 203 5.70 -29.30 1.54
N VAL A 204 5.59 -30.60 1.61
CA VAL A 204 5.81 -31.48 0.45
C VAL A 204 4.43 -31.82 -0.14
N ARG A 205 4.22 -31.44 -1.39
CA ARG A 205 2.96 -31.66 -2.11
C ARG A 205 2.51 -33.12 -2.01
N GLY A 206 1.24 -33.32 -1.63
CA GLY A 206 0.65 -34.64 -1.46
C GLY A 206 0.82 -35.23 -0.06
N THR A 207 1.54 -34.58 0.85
CA THR A 207 1.57 -34.99 2.26
C THR A 207 0.51 -34.24 3.08
N ALA A 208 0.23 -34.73 4.29
CA ALA A 208 -0.67 -34.01 5.20
C ALA A 208 0.04 -32.80 5.83
N PRO A 209 -0.67 -31.66 6.06
CA PRO A 209 -0.08 -30.46 6.69
C PRO A 209 0.56 -30.68 8.06
N ALA A 210 0.15 -31.74 8.79
CA ALA A 210 0.73 -32.13 10.06
C ALA A 210 2.19 -32.67 9.93
N GLN A 211 2.62 -32.99 8.70
CA GLN A 211 3.97 -33.44 8.38
C GLN A 211 4.89 -32.28 7.93
N ASP A 212 4.37 -31.06 7.89
CA ASP A 212 5.14 -29.89 7.47
C ASP A 212 6.27 -29.61 8.45
N VAL A 213 7.42 -29.25 7.89
CA VAL A 213 8.65 -29.09 8.66
C VAL A 213 8.89 -27.59 8.91
N LEU A 214 9.10 -27.24 10.16
CA LEU A 214 9.58 -25.93 10.56
C LEU A 214 10.98 -25.68 9.97
N VAL A 215 11.11 -24.57 9.23
CA VAL A 215 12.37 -24.14 8.60
C VAL A 215 13.06 -23.05 9.42
N TYR A 216 12.30 -22.06 9.85
CA TYR A 216 12.81 -20.94 10.62
C TYR A 216 11.67 -20.26 11.40
N ASP A 217 11.98 -19.82 12.63
CA ASP A 217 11.09 -19.01 13.46
C ASP A 217 11.84 -17.79 13.97
N GLU A 218 11.30 -16.59 13.73
CA GLU A 218 11.90 -15.33 14.15
C GLU A 218 11.39 -14.93 15.55
N PRO A 219 12.26 -14.84 16.56
CA PRO A 219 11.85 -14.45 17.89
C PRO A 219 11.60 -12.94 18.05
N ASP A 220 12.20 -12.11 17.20
CA ASP A 220 12.05 -10.66 17.25
C ASP A 220 10.74 -10.24 16.58
N LYS A 221 9.75 -9.86 17.38
CA LYS A 221 8.41 -9.49 16.93
C LYS A 221 8.35 -8.11 16.26
N THR A 222 9.43 -7.37 16.23
CA THR A 222 9.53 -6.11 15.48
C THR A 222 9.81 -6.33 13.98
N LEU A 223 10.14 -7.57 13.58
CA LEU A 223 10.47 -7.93 12.20
C LEU A 223 9.32 -8.69 11.52
N PHE A 224 9.09 -8.36 10.27
CA PHE A 224 8.23 -9.12 9.38
C PHE A 224 9.03 -10.21 8.67
N THR A 225 8.48 -11.42 8.62
CA THR A 225 9.05 -12.54 7.86
C THR A 225 8.36 -12.63 6.50
N THR A 226 9.14 -12.78 5.43
CA THR A 226 8.61 -13.05 4.09
C THR A 226 9.50 -14.05 3.35
N VAL A 227 8.94 -14.74 2.36
CA VAL A 227 9.65 -15.69 1.51
C VAL A 227 9.58 -15.31 0.05
N GLY A 228 10.61 -15.65 -0.71
CA GLY A 228 10.71 -15.40 -2.13
C GLY A 228 11.78 -16.25 -2.79
N ARG A 229 12.03 -16.00 -4.07
CA ARG A 229 13.14 -16.61 -4.82
C ARG A 229 14.05 -15.52 -5.38
N THR A 230 15.31 -15.83 -5.59
CA THR A 230 16.24 -14.96 -6.31
C THR A 230 15.96 -14.96 -7.82
N ALA A 231 16.39 -13.91 -8.52
CA ALA A 231 16.27 -13.79 -9.98
C ALA A 231 16.95 -15.00 -10.70
N SER A 232 18.05 -15.52 -10.16
CA SER A 232 18.71 -16.73 -10.65
C SER A 232 17.89 -18.01 -10.45
N ARG A 233 16.88 -17.98 -9.56
CA ARG A 233 16.12 -19.16 -9.10
C ARG A 233 16.97 -20.21 -8.34
N GLU A 234 18.20 -19.87 -7.98
CA GLU A 234 19.11 -20.78 -7.27
C GLU A 234 18.85 -20.83 -5.78
N TYR A 235 18.20 -19.78 -5.21
CA TYR A 235 17.95 -19.69 -3.79
C TYR A 235 16.48 -19.35 -3.48
N ILE A 236 15.97 -20.01 -2.42
CA ILE A 236 14.81 -19.55 -1.67
C ILE A 236 15.32 -18.52 -0.66
N ALA A 237 14.75 -17.32 -0.68
CA ALA A 237 15.08 -16.23 0.20
C ALA A 237 14.07 -16.12 1.34
N ILE A 238 14.55 -16.09 2.58
CA ILE A 238 13.77 -15.77 3.79
C ILE A 238 14.23 -14.40 4.24
N TRP A 239 13.37 -13.41 4.11
CA TRP A 239 13.61 -12.03 4.52
C TRP A 239 13.00 -11.76 5.88
N LEU A 240 13.78 -11.11 6.73
CA LEU A 240 13.36 -10.57 8.02
C LEU A 240 13.52 -9.06 7.91
N THR A 241 12.41 -8.33 7.90
CA THR A 241 12.42 -6.89 7.58
C THR A 241 11.71 -6.09 8.65
N GLY A 242 12.40 -5.11 9.22
CA GLY A 242 11.82 -4.03 10.01
C GLY A 242 11.93 -2.71 9.26
N PHE A 243 11.44 -1.62 9.87
CA PHE A 243 11.55 -0.30 9.25
C PHE A 243 12.99 0.25 9.22
N THR A 244 13.87 -0.24 10.10
CA THR A 244 15.26 0.23 10.21
C THR A 244 16.31 -0.85 9.99
N THR A 245 15.91 -2.12 9.94
CA THR A 245 16.83 -3.27 9.93
C THR A 245 16.31 -4.37 9.02
N THR A 246 17.22 -5.08 8.36
CA THR A 246 16.92 -6.27 7.55
C THR A 246 17.90 -7.40 7.80
N GLU A 247 17.46 -8.65 7.57
CA GLU A 247 18.29 -9.84 7.50
C GLU A 247 17.83 -10.70 6.32
N LEU A 248 18.78 -11.32 5.63
CA LEU A 248 18.50 -12.33 4.60
C LEU A 248 19.04 -13.69 5.03
N ARG A 249 18.18 -14.68 4.98
CA ARG A 249 18.57 -16.10 5.03
C ARG A 249 18.23 -16.77 3.70
N VAL A 250 19.05 -17.73 3.30
CA VAL A 250 18.85 -18.44 2.04
C VAL A 250 18.92 -19.95 2.21
N VAL A 251 18.08 -20.64 1.42
CA VAL A 251 18.11 -22.10 1.27
C VAL A 251 18.38 -22.37 -0.21
N PRO A 252 19.33 -23.27 -0.58
CA PRO A 252 19.50 -23.65 -1.97
C PRO A 252 18.21 -24.26 -2.54
N ALA A 253 17.71 -23.74 -3.64
CA ALA A 253 16.43 -24.18 -4.22
C ALA A 253 16.45 -25.65 -4.67
N GLN A 254 17.64 -26.18 -5.06
CA GLN A 254 17.86 -27.57 -5.43
C GLN A 254 17.98 -28.51 -4.22
N ALA A 255 18.13 -27.97 -3.01
CA ALA A 255 18.28 -28.77 -1.79
C ALA A 255 17.40 -28.17 -0.67
N PRO A 256 16.06 -28.15 -0.84
CA PRO A 256 15.13 -27.47 0.05
C PRO A 256 15.08 -28.01 1.48
N GLN A 257 15.71 -29.19 1.73
CA GLN A 257 15.80 -29.79 3.06
C GLN A 257 16.94 -29.22 3.90
N GLN A 258 17.86 -28.47 3.31
CA GLN A 258 18.95 -27.83 4.05
C GLN A 258 18.42 -26.74 4.98
N ALA A 259 19.13 -26.55 6.10
CA ALA A 259 18.84 -25.45 7.01
C ALA A 259 19.17 -24.09 6.35
N PRO A 260 18.38 -23.03 6.59
CA PRO A 260 18.67 -21.72 6.05
C PRO A 260 19.96 -21.15 6.66
N ARG A 261 20.87 -20.66 5.82
CA ARG A 261 22.07 -19.94 6.24
C ARG A 261 21.84 -18.43 6.22
N VAL A 262 22.44 -17.71 7.16
CA VAL A 262 22.46 -16.24 7.13
C VAL A 262 23.32 -15.80 5.95
N ALA A 263 22.72 -15.04 5.05
CA ALA A 263 23.36 -14.45 3.87
C ALA A 263 23.74 -12.99 4.12
N LEU A 264 22.80 -12.21 4.69
CA LEU A 264 23.05 -10.87 5.18
C LEU A 264 22.63 -10.83 6.65
N ALA A 265 23.57 -10.62 7.54
CA ALA A 265 23.30 -10.52 8.97
C ALA A 265 22.65 -9.16 9.31
N ARG A 266 21.67 -9.16 10.23
CA ARG A 266 21.07 -7.90 10.70
C ARG A 266 22.10 -7.05 11.45
N ARG A 267 21.98 -5.75 11.22
CA ARG A 267 22.72 -4.72 11.96
C ARG A 267 21.76 -3.59 12.30
N ALA A 268 21.94 -2.99 13.48
CA ALA A 268 21.09 -1.87 13.90
C ALA A 268 21.15 -0.74 12.86
N ASP A 269 19.99 -0.23 12.49
CA ASP A 269 19.78 0.88 11.53
C ASP A 269 20.35 0.65 10.12
N VAL A 270 20.67 -0.61 9.78
CA VAL A 270 21.14 -0.98 8.45
C VAL A 270 20.09 -1.82 7.72
N ARG A 271 19.63 -1.30 6.60
CA ARG A 271 18.75 -1.98 5.65
C ARG A 271 19.56 -2.39 4.42
N SER A 272 19.62 -3.69 4.18
CA SER A 272 20.29 -4.26 2.99
C SER A 272 19.35 -5.23 2.31
N TYR A 273 19.13 -5.03 1.02
CA TYR A 273 18.31 -5.88 0.17
C TYR A 273 19.18 -6.43 -0.95
N ALA A 274 19.07 -7.73 -1.25
CA ALA A 274 19.93 -8.35 -2.22
C ALA A 274 19.16 -9.26 -3.16
N ASP A 275 19.68 -9.40 -4.38
CA ASP A 275 19.22 -10.39 -5.34
C ASP A 275 20.44 -11.04 -6.01
N HIS A 276 20.27 -12.25 -6.56
CA HIS A 276 21.32 -13.08 -7.10
C HIS A 276 21.10 -13.37 -8.57
N LEU A 277 22.14 -13.20 -9.37
CA LEU A 277 22.16 -13.58 -10.78
C LEU A 277 23.58 -13.87 -11.26
N ALA A 278 23.78 -14.94 -12.03
CA ALA A 278 25.04 -15.31 -12.66
C ALA A 278 26.24 -15.35 -11.67
N GLY A 279 26.03 -15.98 -10.50
CA GLY A 279 27.07 -16.15 -9.46
C GLY A 279 27.43 -14.85 -8.71
N ARG A 280 26.60 -13.82 -8.83
CA ARG A 280 26.82 -12.53 -8.15
C ARG A 280 25.59 -12.13 -7.36
N TRP A 281 25.83 -11.58 -6.18
CA TRP A 281 24.85 -10.86 -5.38
C TRP A 281 24.97 -9.36 -5.63
N ILE A 282 23.85 -8.72 -5.92
CA ILE A 282 23.75 -7.27 -6.00
C ILE A 282 23.00 -6.82 -4.76
N ILE A 283 23.58 -5.89 -4.01
CA ILE A 283 23.14 -5.54 -2.66
C ILE A 283 22.86 -4.04 -2.62
N ARG A 284 21.60 -3.66 -2.42
CA ARG A 284 21.19 -2.29 -2.12
C ARG A 284 21.26 -2.07 -0.62
N THR A 285 22.09 -1.13 -0.15
CA THR A 285 22.31 -0.91 1.27
C THR A 285 22.38 0.56 1.62
N ASN A 286 21.86 0.90 2.83
CA ASN A 286 22.00 2.24 3.42
C ASN A 286 23.25 2.36 4.33
N ASP A 287 24.09 1.36 4.40
CA ASP A 287 25.33 1.35 5.18
C ASP A 287 26.28 2.46 4.69
N ASP A 288 26.56 3.45 5.53
CA ASP A 288 27.25 4.70 5.17
C ASP A 288 26.69 5.40 3.91
N ALA A 289 25.40 5.23 3.63
CA ALA A 289 24.74 5.70 2.42
C ALA A 289 23.23 5.94 2.66
N ARG A 290 22.87 7.04 3.30
CA ARG A 290 21.50 7.32 3.74
C ARG A 290 20.43 7.07 2.66
N ASN A 291 20.68 7.53 1.42
CA ASN A 291 19.79 7.33 0.27
C ASN A 291 20.13 6.07 -0.53
N PHE A 292 20.78 5.10 0.10
CA PHE A 292 21.25 3.83 -0.47
C PHE A 292 22.34 3.95 -1.55
N ARG A 293 23.07 2.86 -1.71
CA ARG A 293 24.04 2.57 -2.79
C ARG A 293 23.94 1.11 -3.19
N LEU A 294 24.54 0.72 -4.31
CA LEU A 294 24.68 -0.68 -4.66
C LEU A 294 26.09 -1.17 -4.46
N MET A 295 26.15 -2.32 -3.80
CA MET A 295 27.35 -3.14 -3.66
C MET A 295 27.18 -4.44 -4.43
N GLN A 296 28.26 -5.15 -4.68
CA GLN A 296 28.24 -6.51 -5.23
C GLN A 296 29.17 -7.42 -4.47
N ALA A 297 28.83 -8.72 -4.45
CA ALA A 297 29.60 -9.76 -3.79
C ALA A 297 29.46 -11.10 -4.51
N THR A 298 30.44 -11.99 -4.36
CA THR A 298 30.30 -13.40 -4.69
C THR A 298 29.62 -14.16 -3.54
N ASP A 299 29.13 -15.38 -3.75
CA ASP A 299 28.57 -16.22 -2.68
C ASP A 299 29.50 -16.34 -1.46
N ALA A 300 30.80 -16.49 -1.70
CA ALA A 300 31.79 -16.62 -0.63
C ALA A 300 32.08 -15.30 0.12
N ALA A 301 31.72 -14.17 -0.44
CA ALA A 301 31.93 -12.84 0.16
C ALA A 301 30.65 -12.23 0.75
N LEU A 302 29.49 -12.75 0.43
CA LEU A 302 28.19 -12.15 0.76
C LEU A 302 28.00 -11.86 2.25
N ALA A 303 28.37 -12.81 3.09
CA ALA A 303 28.20 -12.68 4.56
C ALA A 303 29.18 -11.69 5.22
N ASP A 304 30.15 -11.18 4.51
CA ASP A 304 31.18 -10.26 5.02
C ASP A 304 31.16 -8.92 4.27
N PRO A 305 30.52 -7.89 4.81
CA PRO A 305 30.40 -6.58 4.16
C PRO A 305 31.77 -5.94 3.79
N ALA A 306 32.84 -6.26 4.52
CA ALA A 306 34.17 -5.75 4.20
C ALA A 306 34.75 -6.29 2.87
N ARG A 307 34.16 -7.34 2.32
CA ARG A 307 34.53 -7.96 1.05
C ARG A 307 33.62 -7.53 -0.12
N TRP A 308 32.64 -6.69 0.14
CA TRP A 308 31.79 -6.17 -0.94
C TRP A 308 32.55 -5.12 -1.73
N THR A 309 32.22 -5.00 -3.00
CA THR A 309 32.76 -3.94 -3.86
C THR A 309 31.62 -3.03 -4.32
N GLU A 310 31.90 -1.74 -4.38
CA GLU A 310 30.90 -0.76 -4.82
C GLU A 310 30.59 -0.94 -6.31
N LEU A 311 29.30 -0.99 -6.65
CA LEU A 311 28.82 -1.08 -8.02
C LEU A 311 28.19 0.24 -8.48
N VAL A 312 27.39 0.87 -7.61
CA VAL A 312 26.79 2.20 -7.84
C VAL A 312 26.99 3.02 -6.58
N ALA A 313 27.71 4.12 -6.72
CA ALA A 313 28.06 4.99 -5.62
C ALA A 313 26.83 5.71 -5.03
N TYR A 314 26.94 6.02 -3.75
CA TYR A 314 25.96 6.87 -3.05
C TYR A 314 25.83 8.24 -3.73
N ARG A 315 24.57 8.72 -3.78
CA ARG A 315 24.24 10.07 -4.22
C ARG A 315 23.36 10.76 -3.18
N GLN A 316 23.73 11.99 -2.82
CA GLN A 316 22.94 12.78 -1.88
C GLN A 316 21.64 13.31 -2.51
N ASP A 317 21.65 13.57 -3.81
CA ASP A 317 20.55 14.14 -4.59
C ASP A 317 19.57 13.10 -5.17
N ALA A 318 19.86 11.80 -4.98
CA ALA A 318 19.05 10.71 -5.48
C ALA A 318 18.91 9.60 -4.45
N THR A 319 17.69 9.10 -4.27
CA THR A 319 17.42 7.90 -3.47
C THR A 319 17.34 6.70 -4.38
N LEU A 320 18.16 5.68 -4.14
CA LEU A 320 18.07 4.41 -4.84
C LEU A 320 16.96 3.57 -4.19
N GLU A 321 15.83 3.47 -4.86
CA GLU A 321 14.62 2.83 -4.31
C GLU A 321 14.57 1.32 -4.55
N ASP A 322 14.94 0.89 -5.77
CA ASP A 322 14.85 -0.51 -6.17
C ASP A 322 15.78 -0.81 -7.35
N PHE A 323 15.92 -2.09 -7.71
CA PHE A 323 16.66 -2.53 -8.88
C PHE A 323 16.11 -3.85 -9.45
N ALA A 324 16.35 -4.10 -10.73
CA ALA A 324 16.05 -5.36 -11.40
C ALA A 324 17.26 -5.89 -12.17
N LEU A 325 17.47 -7.21 -12.10
CA LEU A 325 18.61 -7.90 -12.71
C LEU A 325 18.20 -8.53 -14.04
N PHE A 326 18.96 -8.23 -15.09
CA PHE A 326 18.85 -8.88 -16.40
C PHE A 326 20.22 -9.46 -16.80
N ASN A 327 20.21 -10.46 -17.68
CA ASN A 327 21.46 -11.07 -18.14
C ASN A 327 22.42 -10.06 -18.79
N GLN A 328 21.89 -8.99 -19.39
CA GLN A 328 22.67 -7.98 -20.11
C GLN A 328 22.83 -6.64 -19.39
N ALA A 329 21.98 -6.34 -18.40
CA ALA A 329 21.97 -5.05 -17.72
C ALA A 329 21.40 -5.12 -16.31
N LEU A 330 21.68 -4.10 -15.55
CA LEU A 330 21.05 -3.73 -14.29
C LEU A 330 20.13 -2.54 -14.57
N VAL A 331 18.91 -2.57 -14.07
CA VAL A 331 17.97 -1.45 -14.13
C VAL A 331 17.74 -0.94 -12.72
N LEU A 332 17.95 0.35 -12.50
CA LEU A 332 17.76 1.04 -11.23
C LEU A 332 16.47 1.84 -11.25
N GLN A 333 15.74 1.83 -10.15
CA GLN A 333 14.71 2.82 -9.85
C GLN A 333 15.30 3.82 -8.85
N GLU A 334 15.37 5.08 -9.26
CA GLU A 334 15.95 6.18 -8.48
C GLU A 334 14.92 7.30 -8.33
N ARG A 335 14.88 7.94 -7.17
CA ARG A 335 14.05 9.14 -6.96
C ARG A 335 14.92 10.38 -6.93
N VAL A 336 14.60 11.35 -7.79
CA VAL A 336 15.27 12.65 -7.91
C VAL A 336 14.20 13.74 -7.95
N GLU A 337 14.30 14.75 -7.09
CA GLU A 337 13.36 15.88 -7.03
C GLU A 337 11.88 15.44 -6.99
N ALA A 338 11.56 14.47 -6.15
CA ALA A 338 10.25 13.85 -5.99
C ALA A 338 9.69 13.11 -7.22
N ASN A 339 10.50 12.81 -8.23
CA ASN A 339 10.14 11.96 -9.35
C ASN A 339 10.90 10.64 -9.29
N ALA A 340 10.21 9.50 -9.33
CA ALA A 340 10.86 8.21 -9.53
C ALA A 340 11.13 7.99 -11.02
N GLN A 341 12.37 7.64 -11.34
CA GLN A 341 12.85 7.42 -12.71
C GLN A 341 13.65 6.13 -12.82
N LEU A 342 13.89 5.67 -14.04
CA LEU A 342 14.65 4.45 -14.30
C LEU A 342 15.97 4.77 -15.00
N ARG A 343 17.03 4.09 -14.57
CA ARG A 343 18.36 4.15 -15.20
C ARG A 343 18.82 2.74 -15.55
N VAL A 344 19.22 2.53 -16.80
CA VAL A 344 19.73 1.27 -17.33
C VAL A 344 21.24 1.30 -17.35
N LEU A 345 21.87 0.30 -16.78
CA LEU A 345 23.32 0.14 -16.70
C LEU A 345 23.73 -1.22 -17.29
N PRO A 346 24.23 -1.28 -18.54
CA PRO A 346 24.77 -2.50 -19.12
C PRO A 346 25.95 -3.02 -18.34
N TRP A 347 26.08 -4.36 -18.19
CA TRP A 347 27.17 -4.96 -17.41
C TRP A 347 28.57 -4.71 -17.99
N ASN A 348 28.67 -4.37 -19.29
CA ASN A 348 29.93 -3.98 -19.92
C ASN A 348 30.39 -2.55 -19.59
N GLY A 349 29.58 -1.80 -18.81
CA GLY A 349 29.87 -0.43 -18.39
C GLY A 349 29.74 0.64 -19.49
N GLN A 350 29.23 0.29 -20.68
CA GLN A 350 29.07 1.22 -21.80
C GLN A 350 27.61 1.39 -22.20
N GLY A 351 27.25 2.62 -22.62
CA GLY A 351 25.91 2.89 -23.18
C GLY A 351 24.77 2.95 -22.16
N GLY A 352 25.07 3.18 -20.86
CA GLY A 352 24.04 3.41 -19.86
C GLY A 352 23.22 4.66 -20.14
N PHE A 353 21.92 4.63 -19.80
CA PHE A 353 20.99 5.75 -20.04
C PHE A 353 19.91 5.85 -18.97
N THR A 354 19.34 7.05 -18.84
CA THR A 354 18.14 7.29 -18.06
C THR A 354 16.93 7.24 -19.00
N VAL A 355 15.87 6.54 -18.60
CA VAL A 355 14.63 6.46 -19.39
C VAL A 355 13.96 7.84 -19.39
N GLN A 356 13.64 8.35 -20.59
CA GLN A 356 13.08 9.68 -20.76
C GLN A 356 11.64 9.74 -20.27
N ALA A 357 11.29 10.81 -19.55
CA ALA A 357 9.93 11.14 -19.16
C ALA A 357 9.32 12.18 -20.11
N ASP A 358 8.00 12.13 -20.24
CA ASP A 358 7.25 13.03 -21.12
C ASP A 358 6.69 14.24 -20.33
N GLU A 359 6.77 14.24 -19.01
CA GLU A 359 6.20 15.25 -18.10
C GLU A 359 7.21 15.65 -17.02
N THR A 360 6.99 16.79 -16.38
CA THR A 360 7.88 17.31 -15.32
C THR A 360 7.59 16.71 -13.94
N ALA A 361 6.36 16.23 -13.71
CA ALA A 361 5.94 15.54 -12.49
C ALA A 361 5.36 14.17 -12.86
N PHE A 362 6.12 13.13 -12.62
CA PHE A 362 5.80 11.77 -13.01
C PHE A 362 6.36 10.77 -12.00
N VAL A 363 5.96 9.52 -12.16
CA VAL A 363 6.58 8.38 -11.50
C VAL A 363 6.77 7.25 -12.51
N MET A 364 7.97 6.66 -12.53
CA MET A 364 8.26 5.40 -13.20
C MET A 364 8.52 4.35 -12.13
N SER A 365 7.86 3.21 -12.21
CA SER A 365 8.04 2.09 -11.30
C SER A 365 8.42 0.82 -12.07
N LEU A 366 9.41 0.08 -11.56
CA LEU A 366 9.74 -1.23 -12.09
C LEU A 366 8.52 -2.13 -12.09
N GLY A 367 8.18 -2.68 -13.24
CA GLY A 367 7.11 -3.65 -13.42
C GLY A 367 7.57 -5.08 -13.10
N ALA A 368 6.72 -6.04 -13.40
CA ALA A 368 7.04 -7.45 -13.25
C ALA A 368 8.07 -7.88 -14.30
N ASN A 369 9.34 -7.99 -13.89
CA ASN A 369 10.48 -8.43 -14.68
C ASN A 369 10.98 -9.78 -14.11
N LEU A 370 10.20 -10.84 -14.31
CA LEU A 370 10.38 -12.12 -13.61
C LEU A 370 11.45 -13.02 -14.23
N ASP A 371 11.83 -12.79 -15.49
CA ASP A 371 12.84 -13.58 -16.19
C ASP A 371 14.02 -12.69 -16.65
N PRO A 372 15.23 -12.93 -16.13
CA PRO A 372 16.41 -12.12 -16.48
C PRO A 372 16.83 -12.23 -17.96
N ALA A 373 16.32 -13.21 -18.70
CA ALA A 373 16.64 -13.38 -20.12
C ALA A 373 15.91 -12.39 -21.04
N LEU A 374 14.93 -11.65 -20.52
CA LEU A 374 14.21 -10.65 -21.30
C LEU A 374 15.16 -9.55 -21.82
N PRO A 375 15.10 -9.18 -23.13
CA PRO A 375 15.93 -8.11 -23.69
C PRO A 375 15.41 -6.70 -23.38
N ARG A 376 14.32 -6.60 -22.66
CA ARG A 376 13.62 -5.36 -22.32
C ARG A 376 13.17 -5.35 -20.87
N ALA A 377 13.17 -4.17 -20.25
CA ALA A 377 12.60 -3.96 -18.93
C ALA A 377 11.18 -3.41 -19.03
N ARG A 378 10.28 -3.99 -18.27
CA ARG A 378 8.91 -3.49 -18.11
C ARG A 378 8.84 -2.49 -16.97
N TYR A 379 8.09 -1.41 -17.19
CA TYR A 379 7.83 -0.41 -16.17
C TYR A 379 6.44 0.23 -16.30
N GLY A 380 5.91 0.72 -15.19
CA GLY A 380 4.74 1.58 -15.14
C GLY A 380 5.14 3.04 -15.24
N TYR A 381 4.31 3.86 -15.86
CA TYR A 381 4.41 5.31 -15.90
C TYR A 381 3.09 5.92 -15.46
N ASP A 382 3.15 6.85 -14.52
CA ASP A 382 2.00 7.57 -14.00
C ASP A 382 2.29 9.06 -13.88
N SER A 383 1.26 9.89 -14.05
CA SER A 383 1.24 11.29 -13.67
C SER A 383 -0.17 11.71 -13.25
N MET A 384 -0.34 12.95 -12.78
CA MET A 384 -1.66 13.46 -12.43
C MET A 384 -2.66 13.46 -13.59
N VAL A 385 -2.20 13.53 -14.84
CA VAL A 385 -3.02 13.64 -16.05
C VAL A 385 -2.83 12.50 -17.06
N THR A 386 -1.82 11.65 -16.86
CA THR A 386 -1.57 10.49 -17.72
C THR A 386 -2.05 9.24 -16.99
N PRO A 387 -3.02 8.49 -17.55
CA PRO A 387 -3.43 7.20 -17.00
C PRO A 387 -2.26 6.24 -16.89
N HIS A 388 -2.31 5.33 -15.91
CA HIS A 388 -1.30 4.29 -15.78
C HIS A 388 -0.96 3.65 -17.12
N THR A 389 0.29 3.75 -17.52
CA THR A 389 0.77 3.24 -18.81
C THR A 389 1.91 2.26 -18.59
N VAL A 390 1.74 1.06 -19.10
CA VAL A 390 2.76 0.02 -19.11
C VAL A 390 3.64 0.18 -20.33
N TYR A 391 4.93 0.32 -20.12
CA TYR A 391 5.96 0.38 -21.16
C TYR A 391 6.90 -0.81 -21.07
N ASP A 392 7.49 -1.15 -22.21
CA ASP A 392 8.75 -1.88 -22.27
C ASP A 392 9.83 -0.92 -22.81
N VAL A 393 11.01 -0.94 -22.17
CA VAL A 393 12.22 -0.26 -22.67
C VAL A 393 13.25 -1.30 -23.10
N ASP A 394 13.74 -1.19 -24.32
CA ASP A 394 14.81 -2.04 -24.85
C ASP A 394 16.12 -1.73 -24.11
N LEU A 395 16.75 -2.75 -23.56
CA LEU A 395 17.92 -2.58 -22.68
C LEU A 395 19.21 -2.21 -23.43
N ALA A 396 19.25 -2.44 -24.75
CA ALA A 396 20.40 -2.12 -25.58
C ALA A 396 20.28 -0.74 -26.22
N THR A 397 19.07 -0.36 -26.67
CA THR A 397 18.87 0.84 -27.48
C THR A 397 18.18 1.98 -26.72
N GLY A 398 17.51 1.71 -25.60
CA GLY A 398 16.68 2.67 -24.88
C GLY A 398 15.35 2.97 -25.55
N ALA A 399 15.01 2.28 -26.65
CA ALA A 399 13.73 2.47 -27.34
C ALA A 399 12.56 2.05 -26.44
N ARG A 400 11.60 2.96 -26.27
CA ARG A 400 10.39 2.73 -25.48
C ARG A 400 9.25 2.26 -26.36
N SER A 401 8.47 1.30 -25.89
CA SER A 401 7.24 0.87 -26.51
C SER A 401 6.09 0.85 -25.52
N VAL A 402 4.98 1.50 -25.84
CA VAL A 402 3.74 1.42 -25.06
C VAL A 402 3.16 0.03 -25.22
N ARG A 403 2.94 -0.65 -24.11
CA ARG A 403 2.27 -1.96 -24.08
C ARG A 403 0.77 -1.80 -23.85
N LYS A 404 0.42 -0.89 -22.94
CA LYS A 404 -0.96 -0.56 -22.62
C LYS A 404 -1.03 0.77 -21.88
N THR A 405 -1.94 1.62 -22.27
CA THR A 405 -2.43 2.71 -21.42
C THR A 405 -3.76 2.25 -20.82
N GLN A 406 -3.90 2.32 -19.48
CA GLN A 406 -5.14 1.95 -18.81
C GLN A 406 -6.29 2.78 -19.36
N PRO A 407 -7.32 2.16 -19.96
CA PRO A 407 -8.44 2.91 -20.49
C PRO A 407 -9.21 3.63 -19.37
N VAL A 408 -9.44 4.93 -19.57
CA VAL A 408 -10.36 5.73 -18.77
C VAL A 408 -11.39 6.29 -19.75
N LEU A 409 -12.53 5.62 -19.85
CA LEU A 409 -13.54 5.93 -20.86
C LEU A 409 -14.10 7.33 -20.63
N GLY A 410 -14.24 8.10 -21.71
CA GLY A 410 -14.72 9.48 -21.65
C GLY A 410 -13.71 10.50 -21.12
N TYR A 411 -12.49 10.10 -20.76
CA TYR A 411 -11.43 11.01 -20.38
C TYR A 411 -10.72 11.59 -21.58
N ASP A 412 -10.69 12.90 -21.68
CA ASP A 412 -9.90 13.65 -22.66
C ASP A 412 -8.80 14.43 -21.93
N ARG A 413 -7.56 13.94 -22.02
CA ARG A 413 -6.40 14.56 -21.37
C ARG A 413 -6.24 16.04 -21.73
N SER A 414 -6.64 16.45 -22.93
CA SER A 414 -6.49 17.83 -23.40
C SER A 414 -7.29 18.85 -22.57
N LEU A 415 -8.33 18.40 -21.88
CA LEU A 415 -9.20 19.23 -21.02
C LEU A 415 -8.58 19.49 -19.63
N TYR A 416 -7.55 18.75 -19.24
CA TYR A 416 -6.97 18.83 -17.91
C TYR A 416 -5.54 19.33 -17.97
N ASP A 417 -5.09 19.87 -16.84
CA ASP A 417 -3.72 20.31 -16.65
C ASP A 417 -3.26 19.97 -15.23
N SER A 418 -1.95 19.95 -15.03
CA SER A 418 -1.35 19.63 -13.73
C SER A 418 -0.07 20.43 -13.50
N ALA A 419 0.30 20.55 -12.22
CA ALA A 419 1.55 21.21 -11.83
C ALA A 419 2.17 20.52 -10.62
N ARG A 420 3.50 20.63 -10.48
CA ARG A 420 4.22 20.43 -9.24
C ARG A 420 4.47 21.79 -8.62
N LEU A 421 3.89 22.02 -7.45
CA LEU A 421 4.07 23.21 -6.63
C LEU A 421 5.02 22.90 -5.47
N TRP A 422 5.55 23.96 -4.86
CA TRP A 422 6.46 23.87 -3.72
C TRP A 422 5.98 24.82 -2.63
N ALA A 423 5.27 24.28 -1.66
CA ALA A 423 4.75 25.05 -0.54
C ALA A 423 5.86 25.26 0.51
N PRO A 424 6.03 26.48 1.05
CA PRO A 424 6.96 26.70 2.16
C PRO A 424 6.39 26.11 3.44
N SER A 425 7.17 25.31 4.16
CA SER A 425 6.85 24.92 5.54
C SER A 425 7.29 26.01 6.52
N ARG A 426 6.70 26.02 7.70
CA ARG A 426 7.03 26.96 8.78
C ARG A 426 8.47 26.87 9.28
N ASP A 427 9.17 25.74 9.05
CA ASP A 427 10.57 25.54 9.41
C ASP A 427 11.54 25.71 8.21
N GLY A 428 11.03 26.29 7.09
CA GLY A 428 11.83 26.66 5.93
C GLY A 428 12.08 25.54 4.92
N LYS A 429 11.48 24.36 5.09
CA LYS A 429 11.54 23.30 4.06
C LYS A 429 10.57 23.61 2.92
N ARG A 430 10.71 22.92 1.80
CA ARG A 430 9.84 23.05 0.63
C ARG A 430 9.04 21.75 0.47
N ILE A 431 7.73 21.84 0.67
CA ILE A 431 6.81 20.72 0.58
C ILE A 431 6.36 20.57 -0.88
N PRO A 432 6.62 19.43 -1.55
CA PRO A 432 6.08 19.21 -2.88
C PRO A 432 4.56 19.03 -2.81
N VAL A 433 3.84 19.62 -3.77
CA VAL A 433 2.40 19.44 -3.94
C VAL A 433 2.13 19.18 -5.41
N SER A 434 1.53 18.02 -5.72
CA SER A 434 1.05 17.72 -7.07
C SER A 434 -0.41 18.12 -7.17
N ILE A 435 -0.79 18.90 -8.18
CA ILE A 435 -2.15 19.40 -8.37
C ILE A 435 -2.62 19.20 -9.79
N MET A 436 -3.90 18.85 -9.95
CA MET A 436 -4.60 18.68 -11.22
C MET A 436 -5.92 19.44 -11.21
N TRP A 437 -6.29 19.97 -12.37
CA TRP A 437 -7.57 20.67 -12.55
C TRP A 437 -8.11 20.53 -13.96
N ARG A 438 -9.41 20.76 -14.14
CA ARG A 438 -10.04 20.84 -15.46
C ARG A 438 -10.05 22.30 -15.93
N LYS A 439 -9.45 22.56 -17.10
CA LYS A 439 -9.13 23.93 -17.59
C LYS A 439 -10.36 24.82 -17.81
N ASP A 440 -11.48 24.26 -18.25
CA ASP A 440 -12.72 24.98 -18.54
C ASP A 440 -13.67 25.11 -17.33
N ALA A 441 -13.45 24.34 -16.27
CA ALA A 441 -14.30 24.33 -15.07
C ALA A 441 -13.62 24.98 -13.85
N PHE A 442 -12.32 24.85 -13.71
CA PHE A 442 -11.55 25.38 -12.57
C PHE A 442 -11.19 26.85 -12.78
N LYS A 443 -11.30 27.64 -11.69
CA LYS A 443 -10.88 29.04 -11.66
C LYS A 443 -9.84 29.25 -10.56
N ARG A 444 -8.66 29.70 -10.96
CA ARG A 444 -7.59 30.08 -10.02
C ARG A 444 -7.81 31.51 -9.49
N ASP A 445 -8.96 31.75 -8.86
CA ASP A 445 -9.32 33.04 -8.29
C ASP A 445 -9.49 32.98 -6.75
N GLY A 446 -9.20 31.84 -6.14
CA GLY A 446 -9.35 31.61 -4.71
C GLY A 446 -10.76 31.20 -4.30
N THR A 447 -11.66 30.87 -5.24
CA THR A 447 -13.03 30.42 -4.94
C THR A 447 -13.24 28.93 -5.13
N ALA A 448 -12.41 28.25 -5.92
CA ALA A 448 -12.56 26.85 -6.25
C ALA A 448 -12.45 25.94 -5.02
N PRO A 449 -13.26 24.88 -4.91
CA PRO A 449 -13.06 23.82 -3.93
C PRO A 449 -11.86 22.95 -4.34
N LEU A 450 -11.15 22.45 -3.33
CA LEU A 450 -9.98 21.57 -3.50
C LEU A 450 -10.17 20.27 -2.73
N TYR A 451 -9.97 19.15 -3.38
CA TYR A 451 -9.82 17.83 -2.78
C TYR A 451 -8.33 17.55 -2.54
N LEU A 452 -7.90 17.54 -1.27
CA LEU A 452 -6.49 17.44 -0.87
C LEU A 452 -6.23 16.13 -0.14
N LEU A 453 -5.32 15.30 -0.68
CA LEU A 453 -4.88 14.05 -0.09
C LEU A 453 -3.55 14.20 0.65
N GLY A 454 -3.37 13.41 1.72
CA GLY A 454 -2.10 13.26 2.41
C GLY A 454 -1.97 11.93 3.14
N TYR A 455 -0.71 11.52 3.37
CA TYR A 455 -0.39 10.29 4.10
C TYR A 455 0.71 10.52 5.14
N GLY A 456 1.98 10.54 4.74
CA GLY A 456 3.12 10.98 5.57
C GLY A 456 3.57 9.99 6.63
N ALA A 457 3.71 8.71 6.28
CA ALA A 457 4.23 7.69 7.21
C ALA A 457 4.99 6.58 6.46
N TYR A 458 5.79 5.81 7.21
CA TYR A 458 6.49 4.60 6.77
C TYR A 458 7.53 4.79 5.65
N GLY A 459 7.87 6.02 5.31
CA GLY A 459 8.67 6.29 4.11
C GLY A 459 7.93 5.97 2.81
N TYR A 460 6.60 5.85 2.87
CA TYR A 460 5.78 5.60 1.69
C TYR A 460 5.63 6.90 0.89
N ALA A 461 6.22 6.93 -0.31
CA ALA A 461 6.02 8.03 -1.24
C ALA A 461 4.59 7.98 -1.82
N TYR A 462 3.81 9.02 -1.55
CA TYR A 462 2.46 9.12 -2.09
C TYR A 462 2.54 9.77 -3.49
N ASP A 463 2.91 8.97 -4.48
CA ASP A 463 3.24 9.42 -5.82
C ASP A 463 2.04 10.02 -6.59
N PRO A 464 2.29 10.94 -7.54
CA PRO A 464 1.25 11.48 -8.40
C PRO A 464 0.70 10.40 -9.34
N TYR A 465 -0.62 10.34 -9.45
CA TYR A 465 -1.34 9.42 -10.34
C TYR A 465 -2.63 10.06 -10.84
N LEU A 466 -3.16 9.58 -11.97
CA LEU A 466 -4.48 9.98 -12.43
C LEU A 466 -5.57 9.30 -11.58
N ASN A 467 -6.20 10.08 -10.72
CA ASN A 467 -7.36 9.61 -9.96
C ASN A 467 -8.64 9.72 -10.81
N ALA A 468 -8.97 8.65 -11.54
CA ALA A 468 -10.13 8.63 -12.44
C ALA A 468 -11.47 8.89 -11.71
N ASN A 469 -11.58 8.51 -10.43
CA ASN A 469 -12.78 8.82 -9.65
C ASN A 469 -12.89 10.33 -9.35
N ALA A 470 -11.77 10.99 -9.06
CA ALA A 470 -11.74 12.42 -8.79
C ALA A 470 -12.14 13.28 -9.99
N LEU A 471 -12.16 12.73 -11.22
CA LEU A 471 -12.68 13.43 -12.40
C LEU A 471 -14.12 13.92 -12.19
N SER A 472 -14.94 13.19 -11.44
CA SER A 472 -16.30 13.63 -11.08
C SER A 472 -16.33 14.91 -10.25
N LEU A 473 -15.30 15.15 -9.42
CA LEU A 473 -15.13 16.41 -8.71
C LEU A 473 -14.56 17.50 -9.61
N LEU A 474 -13.55 17.17 -10.42
CA LEU A 474 -12.89 18.11 -11.33
C LEU A 474 -13.86 18.65 -12.39
N ASP A 475 -14.75 17.80 -12.92
CA ASP A 475 -15.79 18.17 -13.87
C ASP A 475 -16.81 19.16 -13.25
N ARG A 476 -16.84 19.25 -11.91
CA ARG A 476 -17.68 20.18 -11.14
C ARG A 476 -16.90 21.37 -10.55
N GLY A 477 -15.68 21.63 -11.06
CA GLY A 477 -14.87 22.79 -10.71
C GLY A 477 -13.95 22.64 -9.50
N PHE A 478 -13.83 21.43 -8.94
CA PHE A 478 -12.77 21.13 -7.96
C PHE A 478 -11.38 21.12 -8.62
N ALA A 479 -10.36 21.42 -7.83
CA ALA A 479 -9.02 20.91 -8.07
C ALA A 479 -8.80 19.65 -7.23
N PHE A 480 -7.86 18.80 -7.67
CA PHE A 480 -7.38 17.62 -6.94
C PHE A 480 -5.89 17.77 -6.66
N ALA A 481 -5.45 17.58 -5.42
CA ALA A 481 -4.05 17.69 -5.06
C ALA A 481 -3.60 16.61 -4.07
N ILE A 482 -2.30 16.33 -4.10
CA ILE A 482 -1.59 15.48 -3.14
C ILE A 482 -0.51 16.34 -2.48
N ALA A 483 -0.55 16.46 -1.16
CA ALA A 483 0.52 17.07 -0.39
C ALA A 483 1.53 15.99 0.02
N HIS A 484 2.76 16.09 -0.49
CA HIS A 484 3.84 15.13 -0.26
C HIS A 484 4.59 15.50 1.04
N VAL A 485 3.93 15.25 2.17
CA VAL A 485 4.38 15.68 3.48
C VAL A 485 5.49 14.80 4.04
N ARG A 486 6.27 15.31 4.99
CA ARG A 486 7.30 14.54 5.71
C ARG A 486 6.71 13.31 6.38
N GLY A 487 7.51 12.25 6.46
CA GLY A 487 7.10 10.90 6.84
C GLY A 487 6.90 9.98 5.64
N GLY A 488 6.67 10.54 4.43
CA GLY A 488 6.90 9.89 3.16
C GLY A 488 8.39 9.99 2.74
N SER A 489 8.75 9.44 1.59
CA SER A 489 10.13 9.46 1.07
C SER A 489 10.27 10.21 -0.26
N GLU A 490 9.35 11.09 -0.60
CA GLU A 490 9.33 11.80 -1.88
C GLU A 490 10.60 12.64 -2.11
N LEU A 491 11.21 13.14 -1.04
CA LEU A 491 12.52 13.85 -1.08
C LEU A 491 13.64 13.02 -0.42
N GLY A 492 13.52 11.70 -0.44
CA GLY A 492 14.51 10.76 0.08
C GLY A 492 14.33 10.39 1.56
N GLU A 493 15.28 9.63 2.08
CA GLU A 493 15.25 9.11 3.46
C GLU A 493 15.22 10.23 4.51
N GLY A 494 15.83 11.37 4.22
CA GLY A 494 15.76 12.52 5.10
C GLY A 494 14.36 13.08 5.30
N TRP A 495 13.54 13.02 4.26
CA TRP A 495 12.14 13.44 4.31
C TRP A 495 11.29 12.50 5.17
N TYR A 496 11.61 11.21 5.10
CA TYR A 496 11.00 10.18 5.96
C TYR A 496 11.39 10.37 7.42
N ASP A 497 12.69 10.48 7.72
CA ASP A 497 13.18 10.62 9.09
C ASP A 497 12.65 11.88 9.79
N ASP A 498 12.53 13.00 9.04
CA ASP A 498 11.99 14.26 9.53
C ASP A 498 10.47 14.25 9.75
N GLY A 499 9.79 13.12 9.57
CA GLY A 499 8.33 12.94 9.77
C GLY A 499 7.94 11.72 10.60
N LYS A 500 8.86 11.12 11.36
CA LYS A 500 8.59 9.99 12.27
C LYS A 500 9.12 10.25 13.68
N LEU A 501 8.73 9.40 14.64
CA LEU A 501 9.20 9.46 16.02
C LEU A 501 9.09 10.88 16.59
N GLU A 502 10.21 11.47 17.09
CA GLU A 502 10.28 12.82 17.62
C GLU A 502 9.92 13.91 16.63
N HIS A 503 9.98 13.63 15.34
CA HIS A 503 9.68 14.57 14.26
C HIS A 503 8.27 14.42 13.69
N LYS A 504 7.44 13.54 14.24
CA LYS A 504 6.10 13.24 13.70
C LYS A 504 5.21 14.46 13.53
N GLN A 505 5.31 15.45 14.40
CA GLN A 505 4.55 16.70 14.29
C GLN A 505 4.79 17.45 12.97
N ASN A 506 5.94 17.26 12.34
CA ASN A 506 6.25 17.89 11.05
C ASN A 506 5.31 17.42 9.94
N THR A 507 4.85 16.15 9.95
CA THR A 507 3.87 15.64 9.00
C THR A 507 2.57 16.48 9.04
N PHE A 508 2.07 16.75 10.24
CA PHE A 508 0.83 17.50 10.45
C PHE A 508 1.02 18.97 10.08
N ASN A 509 2.14 19.55 10.50
CA ASN A 509 2.51 20.93 10.16
C ASN A 509 2.61 21.14 8.65
N ASP A 510 3.28 20.23 7.93
CA ASP A 510 3.44 20.31 6.48
C ASP A 510 2.09 20.32 5.75
N PHE A 511 1.15 19.48 6.17
CA PHE A 511 -0.17 19.43 5.54
C PHE A 511 -0.96 20.73 5.77
N VAL A 512 -0.90 21.27 6.97
CA VAL A 512 -1.54 22.56 7.28
C VAL A 512 -0.86 23.70 6.52
N ASP A 513 0.46 23.73 6.44
CA ASP A 513 1.21 24.76 5.73
C ASP A 513 0.97 24.69 4.21
N ALA A 514 0.92 23.48 3.64
CA ALA A 514 0.52 23.29 2.25
C ALA A 514 -0.91 23.76 1.98
N THR A 515 -1.84 23.48 2.90
CA THR A 515 -3.23 23.96 2.82
C THR A 515 -3.28 25.50 2.78
N ARG A 516 -2.57 26.17 3.68
CA ARG A 516 -2.52 27.64 3.76
C ARG A 516 -1.87 28.25 2.52
N TYR A 517 -0.79 27.64 2.02
CA TYR A 517 -0.15 28.04 0.78
C TYR A 517 -1.12 27.97 -0.41
N LEU A 518 -1.84 26.85 -0.56
CA LEU A 518 -2.80 26.68 -1.66
C LEU A 518 -3.94 27.70 -1.62
N LYS A 519 -4.40 28.10 -0.43
CA LYS A 519 -5.37 29.18 -0.27
C LYS A 519 -4.75 30.54 -0.62
N ALA A 520 -3.58 30.86 -0.08
CA ALA A 520 -2.90 32.13 -0.31
C ALA A 520 -2.56 32.37 -1.78
N GLU A 521 -2.13 31.31 -2.49
CA GLU A 521 -1.82 31.30 -3.92
C GLU A 521 -3.08 31.18 -4.81
N ARG A 522 -4.28 31.26 -4.21
CA ARG A 522 -5.57 31.25 -4.90
C ARG A 522 -5.89 29.97 -5.67
N TRP A 523 -5.27 28.84 -5.27
CA TRP A 523 -5.63 27.52 -5.78
C TRP A 523 -6.92 26.97 -5.15
N ALA A 524 -7.29 27.45 -3.97
CA ALA A 524 -8.46 26.97 -3.24
C ALA A 524 -9.15 28.06 -2.42
N GLY A 525 -10.49 28.05 -2.37
CA GLY A 525 -11.28 28.77 -1.39
C GLY A 525 -11.71 27.86 -0.24
N LYS A 526 -12.25 26.69 -0.57
CA LYS A 526 -12.62 25.64 0.38
C LYS A 526 -11.70 24.42 0.19
N VAL A 527 -11.12 23.91 1.28
CA VAL A 527 -10.29 22.70 1.22
C VAL A 527 -11.03 21.55 1.90
N PHE A 528 -11.14 20.44 1.19
CA PHE A 528 -11.67 19.16 1.63
C PHE A 528 -10.51 18.16 1.73
N ALA A 529 -10.17 17.76 2.95
CA ALA A 529 -9.02 16.91 3.22
C ALA A 529 -9.44 15.44 3.32
N SER A 530 -8.61 14.53 2.81
CA SER A 530 -8.85 13.09 2.94
C SER A 530 -7.55 12.34 3.17
N GLY A 531 -7.60 11.30 4.01
CA GLY A 531 -6.48 10.42 4.30
C GLY A 531 -6.93 9.13 4.97
N GLY A 532 -6.19 8.05 4.71
CA GLY A 532 -6.51 6.72 5.23
C GLY A 532 -5.39 6.12 6.08
N SER A 533 -5.74 5.23 7.02
CA SER A 533 -4.77 4.53 7.88
C SER A 533 -3.90 5.51 8.67
N ALA A 534 -2.59 5.52 8.49
CA ALA A 534 -1.72 6.58 9.02
C ALA A 534 -2.04 7.97 8.45
N GLY A 535 -2.58 8.07 7.22
CA GLY A 535 -3.18 9.31 6.70
C GLY A 535 -4.45 9.70 7.45
N GLY A 536 -5.17 8.73 8.02
CA GLY A 536 -6.28 8.98 8.95
C GLY A 536 -5.81 9.57 10.29
N LEU A 537 -4.64 9.17 10.80
CA LEU A 537 -3.98 9.86 11.90
C LEU A 537 -3.70 11.33 11.55
N LEU A 538 -3.15 11.58 10.35
CA LEU A 538 -2.95 12.94 9.87
C LEU A 538 -4.27 13.73 9.87
N MET A 539 -5.36 13.17 9.35
CA MET A 539 -6.68 13.80 9.33
C MET A 539 -7.22 14.12 10.74
N GLY A 540 -7.09 13.17 11.66
CA GLY A 540 -7.51 13.38 13.06
C GLY A 540 -6.66 14.44 13.77
N ALA A 541 -5.35 14.46 13.53
CA ALA A 541 -4.45 15.45 14.11
C ALA A 541 -4.74 16.87 13.60
N ILE A 542 -4.95 17.05 12.28
CA ILE A 542 -5.28 18.39 11.74
C ILE A 542 -6.68 18.84 12.14
N ALA A 543 -7.64 17.94 12.34
CA ALA A 543 -8.95 18.28 12.87
C ALA A 543 -8.84 18.89 14.28
N ASN A 544 -7.95 18.33 15.12
CA ASN A 544 -7.67 18.88 16.45
C ASN A 544 -6.87 20.17 16.41
N GLN A 545 -5.84 20.27 15.54
CA GLN A 545 -4.86 21.36 15.57
C GLN A 545 -5.24 22.56 14.70
N ALA A 546 -5.94 22.32 13.58
CA ALA A 546 -6.25 23.34 12.57
C ALA A 546 -7.58 23.09 11.85
N GLY A 547 -8.58 22.52 12.53
CA GLY A 547 -9.85 22.09 11.93
C GLY A 547 -10.56 23.19 11.12
N MET A 548 -10.45 24.44 11.53
CA MET A 548 -11.09 25.58 10.86
C MET A 548 -10.49 25.93 9.49
N GLU A 549 -9.35 25.34 9.12
CA GLU A 549 -8.78 25.48 7.78
C GLU A 549 -9.56 24.65 6.73
N TYR A 550 -10.37 23.67 7.15
CA TYR A 550 -11.02 22.70 6.29
C TYR A 550 -12.53 22.87 6.26
N ALA A 551 -13.09 22.80 5.06
CA ALA A 551 -14.53 22.79 4.84
C ALA A 551 -15.16 21.42 5.06
N GLY A 552 -14.35 20.36 5.05
CA GLY A 552 -14.73 19.00 5.37
C GLY A 552 -13.50 18.10 5.46
N ILE A 553 -13.56 17.06 6.28
CA ILE A 553 -12.49 16.07 6.44
C ILE A 553 -13.06 14.68 6.33
N SER A 554 -12.44 13.83 5.50
CA SER A 554 -12.75 12.40 5.38
C SER A 554 -11.62 11.56 5.96
N LEU A 555 -11.96 10.63 6.84
CA LEU A 555 -11.03 9.72 7.48
C LEU A 555 -11.37 8.29 7.05
N TRP A 556 -10.43 7.60 6.42
CA TRP A 556 -10.58 6.22 5.98
C TRP A 556 -9.76 5.31 6.89
N VAL A 557 -10.42 4.31 7.51
CA VAL A 557 -9.78 3.32 8.39
C VAL A 557 -8.72 3.95 9.32
N PRO A 558 -9.07 5.03 10.06
CA PRO A 558 -8.08 5.95 10.61
C PRO A 558 -7.42 5.44 11.89
N PHE A 559 -6.09 5.55 11.94
CA PHE A 559 -5.28 5.29 13.14
C PHE A 559 -5.35 6.48 14.10
N VAL A 560 -6.34 6.49 15.00
CA VAL A 560 -6.68 7.67 15.82
C VAL A 560 -6.57 7.46 17.33
N ASP A 561 -6.41 6.24 17.83
CA ASP A 561 -6.19 5.91 19.25
C ASP A 561 -4.77 5.38 19.47
N VAL A 562 -3.79 6.21 19.11
CA VAL A 562 -2.39 5.83 18.97
C VAL A 562 -1.80 5.20 20.23
N VAL A 563 -2.02 5.84 21.38
CA VAL A 563 -1.40 5.41 22.65
C VAL A 563 -1.99 4.10 23.16
N THR A 564 -3.31 3.92 23.07
CA THR A 564 -3.97 2.68 23.49
C THR A 564 -3.49 1.50 22.66
N THR A 565 -3.43 1.69 21.32
CA THR A 565 -2.97 0.66 20.40
C THR A 565 -1.51 0.32 20.61
N MET A 566 -0.62 1.33 20.71
CA MET A 566 0.81 1.09 20.87
C MET A 566 1.21 0.53 22.25
N LEU A 567 0.35 0.62 23.27
CA LEU A 567 0.56 0.01 24.59
C LEU A 567 0.23 -1.49 24.64
N ASP A 568 -0.52 -2.01 23.67
CA ASP A 568 -1.06 -3.36 23.71
C ASP A 568 -0.50 -4.23 22.58
N GLU A 569 0.52 -5.03 22.89
CA GLU A 569 1.18 -5.96 21.95
C GLU A 569 0.25 -7.06 21.42
N THR A 570 -0.93 -7.25 22.01
CA THR A 570 -1.92 -8.21 21.51
C THR A 570 -2.70 -7.69 20.31
N ILE A 571 -2.65 -6.37 20.08
CA ILE A 571 -3.22 -5.74 18.87
C ILE A 571 -2.27 -5.99 17.69
N PRO A 572 -2.79 -6.40 16.53
CA PRO A 572 -1.99 -6.61 15.32
C PRO A 572 -1.10 -5.42 14.98
N LEU A 573 0.12 -5.70 14.51
CA LEU A 573 1.15 -4.76 14.07
C LEU A 573 1.81 -3.91 15.15
N THR A 574 1.31 -3.84 16.39
CA THR A 574 1.80 -2.93 17.43
C THR A 574 3.32 -3.02 17.62
N ALA A 575 3.87 -4.21 17.85
CA ALA A 575 5.32 -4.36 18.10
C ALA A 575 6.17 -3.98 16.88
N ASN A 576 5.69 -4.27 15.66
CA ASN A 576 6.39 -3.91 14.42
C ASN A 576 6.50 -2.39 14.24
N GLU A 577 5.54 -1.64 14.76
CA GLU A 577 5.41 -0.20 14.51
C GLU A 577 6.07 0.69 15.56
N TRP A 578 6.66 0.13 16.61
CA TRP A 578 7.37 0.94 17.61
C TRP A 578 8.53 1.75 17.03
N THR A 579 9.19 1.25 16.00
CA THR A 579 10.25 1.99 15.30
C THR A 579 9.71 3.14 14.43
N GLN A 580 8.40 3.18 14.23
CA GLN A 580 7.71 4.22 13.46
C GLN A 580 7.11 5.31 14.37
N TRP A 581 6.44 4.90 15.45
CA TRP A 581 5.71 5.79 16.35
C TRP A 581 6.43 6.02 17.68
N GLY A 582 7.23 5.05 18.11
CA GLY A 582 7.84 4.94 19.41
C GLY A 582 7.22 3.82 20.25
N ASP A 583 7.97 3.34 21.22
CA ASP A 583 7.48 2.41 22.23
C ASP A 583 6.93 3.20 23.42
N PRO A 584 5.61 3.21 23.70
CA PRO A 584 5.04 4.01 24.78
C PRO A 584 5.35 3.48 26.19
N ARG A 585 6.04 2.34 26.32
CA ARG A 585 6.65 1.89 27.58
C ARG A 585 7.84 2.79 27.96
N GLU A 586 8.43 3.46 26.98
CA GLU A 586 9.43 4.52 27.14
C GLU A 586 8.74 5.85 27.40
N LYS A 587 9.10 6.55 28.50
CA LYS A 587 8.44 7.81 28.89
C LYS A 587 8.44 8.87 27.78
N ALA A 588 9.58 9.08 27.13
CA ALA A 588 9.70 10.08 26.09
C ALA A 588 8.84 9.77 24.85
N ALA A 589 8.69 8.48 24.50
CA ALA A 589 7.81 8.06 23.42
C ALA A 589 6.33 8.22 23.79
N TYR A 590 5.96 7.84 25.02
CA TYR A 590 4.61 8.05 25.54
C TYR A 590 4.21 9.54 25.50
N GLU A 591 5.05 10.44 26.03
CA GLU A 591 4.79 11.88 26.05
C GLU A 591 4.65 12.47 24.65
N ARG A 592 5.42 11.98 23.69
CA ARG A 592 5.29 12.41 22.28
C ARG A 592 3.99 11.92 21.65
N MET A 593 3.66 10.63 21.81
CA MET A 593 2.44 10.08 21.23
C MET A 593 1.18 10.71 21.81
N ILE A 594 1.12 10.90 23.12
CA ILE A 594 -0.04 11.52 23.77
C ILE A 594 -0.26 12.95 23.29
N ALA A 595 0.81 13.68 22.95
CA ALA A 595 0.75 15.06 22.50
C ALA A 595 0.04 15.21 21.13
N TYR A 596 0.03 14.19 20.29
CA TYR A 596 -0.64 14.26 18.97
C TYR A 596 -1.75 13.23 18.77
N SER A 597 -1.87 12.20 19.62
CA SER A 597 -2.91 11.16 19.45
C SER A 597 -4.30 11.79 19.31
N PRO A 598 -4.99 11.60 18.17
CA PRO A 598 -6.24 12.29 17.91
C PRO A 598 -7.30 12.05 18.96
N TYR A 599 -7.49 10.82 19.42
CA TYR A 599 -8.47 10.46 20.43
C TYR A 599 -8.21 11.16 21.77
N ASP A 600 -6.94 11.26 22.16
CA ASP A 600 -6.56 11.85 23.45
C ASP A 600 -6.62 13.37 23.47
N ASN A 601 -6.53 14.01 22.30
CA ASN A 601 -6.53 15.48 22.15
C ASN A 601 -7.88 16.06 21.68
N ILE A 602 -8.96 15.30 21.78
CA ILE A 602 -10.31 15.85 21.54
C ILE A 602 -10.67 16.82 22.65
N GLU A 603 -10.85 18.07 22.30
CA GLU A 603 -11.23 19.16 23.19
C GLU A 603 -12.70 19.56 23.04
N ARG A 604 -13.22 20.34 23.99
CA ARG A 604 -14.55 20.94 23.89
C ARG A 604 -14.48 22.22 23.05
N LYS A 605 -14.61 22.09 21.72
CA LYS A 605 -14.53 23.18 20.76
C LYS A 605 -15.29 22.84 19.47
N PRO A 606 -15.46 23.80 18.53
CA PRO A 606 -16.00 23.51 17.21
C PRO A 606 -15.01 22.68 16.39
N TYR A 607 -15.55 21.76 15.58
CA TYR A 607 -14.84 20.90 14.62
C TYR A 607 -15.44 21.05 13.22
N PRO A 608 -14.66 20.80 12.14
CA PRO A 608 -15.21 20.82 10.79
C PRO A 608 -16.20 19.67 10.58
N PRO A 609 -17.00 19.71 9.51
CA PRO A 609 -17.75 18.55 9.05
C PRO A 609 -16.82 17.36 8.80
N MET A 610 -17.18 16.18 9.29
CA MET A 610 -16.33 15.00 9.20
C MET A 610 -17.11 13.75 8.79
N LEU A 611 -16.50 12.96 7.92
CA LEU A 611 -17.00 11.64 7.50
C LEU A 611 -15.91 10.59 7.77
N VAL A 612 -16.25 9.56 8.55
CA VAL A 612 -15.35 8.48 8.94
C VAL A 612 -15.82 7.17 8.31
N HIS A 613 -14.93 6.51 7.56
CA HIS A 613 -15.16 5.17 7.00
C HIS A 613 -14.26 4.14 7.68
N SER A 614 -14.79 2.97 8.01
CA SER A 614 -14.00 1.86 8.54
C SER A 614 -14.61 0.51 8.23
N GLY A 615 -13.86 -0.57 8.44
CA GLY A 615 -14.29 -1.95 8.30
C GLY A 615 -14.29 -2.67 9.65
N LEU A 616 -15.33 -3.46 9.92
CA LEU A 616 -15.50 -4.21 11.18
C LEU A 616 -14.37 -5.23 11.38
N TRP A 617 -13.88 -5.82 10.29
CA TRP A 617 -12.84 -6.86 10.30
C TRP A 617 -11.45 -6.33 9.99
N ASP A 618 -11.25 -5.02 10.15
CA ASP A 618 -9.96 -4.39 9.92
C ASP A 618 -8.90 -5.01 10.84
N SER A 619 -7.85 -5.56 10.22
CA SER A 619 -6.74 -6.25 10.87
C SER A 619 -5.48 -5.39 11.02
N GLN A 620 -5.51 -4.15 10.51
CA GLN A 620 -4.39 -3.22 10.58
C GLN A 620 -4.68 -2.06 11.53
N VAL A 621 -5.87 -1.46 11.42
CA VAL A 621 -6.39 -0.47 12.36
C VAL A 621 -7.72 -0.97 12.88
N GLN A 622 -7.78 -1.33 14.16
CA GLN A 622 -8.94 -1.98 14.73
C GLN A 622 -10.19 -1.08 14.65
N TYR A 623 -11.33 -1.66 14.29
CA TYR A 623 -12.61 -0.94 14.09
C TYR A 623 -13.00 -0.06 15.29
N PHE A 624 -12.58 -0.43 16.49
CA PHE A 624 -12.94 0.30 17.70
C PHE A 624 -12.22 1.65 17.83
N GLU A 625 -11.08 1.85 17.17
CA GLU A 625 -10.40 3.15 17.17
C GLU A 625 -11.27 4.26 16.57
N PRO A 626 -11.72 4.17 15.31
CA PRO A 626 -12.65 5.16 14.75
C PRO A 626 -13.99 5.21 15.48
N ALA A 627 -14.52 4.08 15.97
CA ALA A 627 -15.78 4.07 16.71
C ALA A 627 -15.68 4.86 18.03
N LYS A 628 -14.62 4.64 18.80
CA LYS A 628 -14.34 5.40 20.02
C LYS A 628 -14.11 6.88 19.71
N TYR A 629 -13.32 7.18 18.68
CA TYR A 629 -13.03 8.54 18.25
C TYR A 629 -14.30 9.33 17.93
N VAL A 630 -15.19 8.77 17.12
CA VAL A 630 -16.47 9.42 16.76
C VAL A 630 -17.36 9.60 17.99
N ALA A 631 -17.48 8.59 18.86
CA ALA A 631 -18.28 8.67 20.06
C ALA A 631 -17.81 9.79 21.01
N ARG A 632 -16.50 9.88 21.25
CA ARG A 632 -15.89 10.90 22.12
C ARG A 632 -15.99 12.29 21.49
N LEU A 633 -15.73 12.42 20.18
CA LEU A 633 -15.82 13.67 19.47
C LEU A 633 -17.25 14.22 19.47
N ARG A 634 -18.25 13.36 19.23
CA ARG A 634 -19.67 13.76 19.28
C ARG A 634 -20.08 14.29 20.64
N ALA A 635 -19.54 13.73 21.73
CA ALA A 635 -19.83 14.20 23.08
C ALA A 635 -19.14 15.53 23.43
N ARG A 636 -18.08 15.92 22.73
CA ARG A 636 -17.26 17.08 23.07
C ARG A 636 -17.38 18.27 22.09
N LYS A 637 -17.69 18.01 20.82
CA LYS A 637 -17.86 19.11 19.84
C LYS A 637 -18.96 20.08 20.27
N THR A 638 -18.78 21.36 19.97
CA THR A 638 -19.70 22.43 20.39
C THR A 638 -20.46 23.07 19.23
N ASP A 639 -20.21 22.64 18.01
CA ASP A 639 -20.84 23.08 16.77
C ASP A 639 -21.96 22.12 16.33
N ALA A 640 -22.68 22.50 15.26
CA ALA A 640 -23.71 21.70 14.62
C ALA A 640 -23.25 21.00 13.34
N ASN A 641 -21.94 21.03 13.01
CA ASN A 641 -21.41 20.40 11.80
C ASN A 641 -21.63 18.90 11.83
N PRO A 642 -21.95 18.24 10.70
CA PRO A 642 -22.13 16.78 10.66
C PRO A 642 -20.85 16.06 11.05
N LEU A 643 -21.00 15.06 11.91
CA LEU A 643 -19.98 14.05 12.25
C LEU A 643 -20.60 12.68 11.98
N LEU A 644 -20.20 12.08 10.90
CA LEU A 644 -20.79 10.85 10.36
C LEU A 644 -19.79 9.71 10.40
N MET A 645 -20.25 8.51 10.71
CA MET A 645 -19.44 7.30 10.62
C MET A 645 -20.19 6.25 9.81
N HIS A 646 -19.51 5.63 8.85
CA HIS A 646 -19.95 4.46 8.15
C HIS A 646 -18.99 3.30 8.42
N MET A 647 -19.51 2.26 9.09
CA MET A 647 -18.81 1.02 9.39
C MET A 647 -19.26 -0.06 8.43
N ASP A 648 -18.39 -0.50 7.52
CA ASP A 648 -18.65 -1.69 6.73
C ASP A 648 -18.58 -2.92 7.63
N LEU A 649 -19.68 -3.67 7.72
CA LEU A 649 -19.80 -4.81 8.63
C LEU A 649 -19.24 -6.12 8.06
N GLU A 650 -18.81 -6.10 6.78
CA GLU A 650 -18.39 -7.29 6.03
C GLU A 650 -16.96 -7.20 5.50
N SER A 651 -16.29 -6.06 5.66
CA SER A 651 -14.94 -5.83 5.12
C SER A 651 -13.91 -5.49 6.18
N GLY A 652 -12.63 -5.54 5.78
CA GLY A 652 -11.46 -5.15 6.57
C GLY A 652 -10.84 -3.84 6.10
N HIS A 653 -9.50 -3.70 6.26
CA HIS A 653 -8.74 -2.49 5.98
C HIS A 653 -8.83 -2.00 4.53
N GLY A 654 -8.89 -2.92 3.58
CA GLY A 654 -9.01 -2.61 2.16
C GLY A 654 -10.40 -2.21 1.68
N GLY A 655 -11.41 -2.21 2.58
CA GLY A 655 -12.80 -2.00 2.22
C GLY A 655 -13.42 -3.23 1.55
N LYS A 656 -14.52 -3.03 0.84
CA LYS A 656 -15.25 -4.11 0.14
C LYS A 656 -14.38 -4.79 -0.91
N SER A 657 -14.53 -6.09 -1.06
CA SER A 657 -13.96 -6.83 -2.17
C SER A 657 -14.74 -6.57 -3.47
N GLY A 658 -14.08 -6.79 -4.61
CA GLY A 658 -14.67 -6.46 -5.90
C GLY A 658 -14.46 -5.00 -6.33
N ARG A 659 -14.38 -4.77 -7.64
CA ARG A 659 -13.98 -3.46 -8.20
C ARG A 659 -15.10 -2.43 -8.25
N PHE A 660 -16.36 -2.84 -8.29
CA PHE A 660 -17.51 -1.92 -8.40
C PHE A 660 -18.12 -1.56 -7.06
N GLU A 661 -18.16 -2.48 -6.10
CA GLU A 661 -18.71 -2.23 -4.78
C GLU A 661 -17.98 -1.11 -4.03
N ARG A 662 -16.67 -0.98 -4.23
CA ARG A 662 -15.85 0.11 -3.66
C ARG A 662 -16.27 1.50 -4.12
N LEU A 663 -16.91 1.62 -5.28
CA LEU A 663 -17.34 2.91 -5.83
C LEU A 663 -18.44 3.58 -4.99
N ARG A 664 -19.27 2.80 -4.27
CA ARG A 664 -20.33 3.35 -3.42
C ARG A 664 -19.76 4.16 -2.26
N ASP A 665 -18.74 3.66 -1.60
CA ASP A 665 -18.10 4.38 -0.49
C ASP A 665 -17.42 5.65 -0.97
N LYS A 666 -16.77 5.59 -2.14
CA LYS A 666 -16.16 6.78 -2.76
C LYS A 666 -17.23 7.80 -3.20
N ALA A 667 -18.36 7.35 -3.72
CA ALA A 667 -19.48 8.21 -4.08
C ALA A 667 -20.08 8.91 -2.85
N ARG A 668 -20.17 8.22 -1.70
CA ARG A 668 -20.60 8.81 -0.42
C ARG A 668 -19.66 9.93 0.02
N GLU A 669 -18.35 9.72 -0.03
CA GLU A 669 -17.36 10.75 0.28
C GLU A 669 -17.49 11.97 -0.65
N PHE A 670 -17.58 11.74 -1.94
CA PHE A 670 -17.67 12.82 -2.92
C PHE A 670 -18.99 13.59 -2.81
N ALA A 671 -20.10 12.88 -2.59
CA ALA A 671 -21.39 13.52 -2.37
C ALA A 671 -21.41 14.37 -1.09
N PHE A 672 -20.77 13.90 -0.01
CA PHE A 672 -20.59 14.68 1.21
C PHE A 672 -19.80 15.97 0.95
N PHE A 673 -18.72 15.91 0.20
CA PHE A 673 -17.92 17.10 -0.11
C PHE A 673 -18.63 18.05 -1.09
N LEU A 674 -19.33 17.52 -2.07
CA LEU A 674 -20.13 18.33 -3.02
C LEU A 674 -21.26 19.06 -2.31
N ASP A 675 -21.96 18.40 -1.40
CA ASP A 675 -23.02 18.99 -0.57
C ASP A 675 -22.48 20.15 0.28
N LEU A 676 -21.36 19.94 0.97
CA LEU A 676 -20.67 20.98 1.76
C LEU A 676 -20.11 22.12 0.89
N ALA A 677 -19.77 21.85 -0.35
CA ALA A 677 -19.36 22.87 -1.31
C ALA A 677 -20.56 23.69 -1.85
N GLY A 678 -21.79 23.20 -1.67
CA GLY A 678 -23.01 23.78 -2.23
C GLY A 678 -23.22 23.45 -3.70
N ILE A 679 -22.71 22.30 -4.17
CA ILE A 679 -22.79 21.83 -5.55
C ILE A 679 -23.74 20.63 -5.58
N ALA A 680 -24.93 20.86 -6.11
CA ALA A 680 -26.02 19.87 -6.06
C ALA A 680 -25.99 18.84 -7.19
N ASN A 681 -25.27 19.08 -8.32
CA ASN A 681 -25.26 18.24 -9.51
C ASN A 681 -23.89 18.16 -10.16
#